data_c3e9ae566278daba08ff83a439fb3508
#
_entry.id   c3e9ae566278daba08ff83a439fb3508
#
_cell.length_a   1.000
_cell.length_b   1.000
_cell.length_c   1.000
_cell.angle_alpha   90.00
_cell.angle_beta   90.00
_cell.angle_gamma   90.00
#
_symmetry.space_group_name_H-M   'P 1'
#
loop_
_entity.id
_entity.type
_entity.pdbx_description
1 polymer ?
#
loop_
_entity_poly.entity_id
_entity_poly.type
_entity_poly.pdbx_seq_one_letter_code
_entity_poly.pdbx_strand_id
1 'polypeptide(L)'
;MSRKTARISWLQPLIVLAMAVGLSASAFGQSQEFPTYQVGANQNGSQGPNYPSTLPNPWVVSNGQIITPAGTTVYLGTTTRAKAIALNPNSSTHTAAVLQMGAPQAVTVFNTQTGAVVQTYKPFGSKSGSSTGITYTPDGLHLVFSQDGGFGPAFVAIANVDPATGLLSDFAHVSVPLDVNAGGYLTTVTCFPNSPPGTTGSIEIPCGQTVSVVSDGAFTSYPTGVAISPDAKTAYVVLDNNDTLTKIDLTQSSPKEGPEIRVGNVPHSVVVSPDGTTAYVSNEAGRIAKEKDFQGYSNGTPVVAENPTGSTATGTISVVNLSTFTVTGSISVGLHPTGMAFYGQYLLVANAYSDSISVIDTTTNKVAKTINLGLPIKVPGEPVAGAGPNSIAVDAVNNLAYVALYTANSVAVIDLNSEQLLGLIPAGYGASSVVLDAADGELLVANDKGIGTTGFGVAPPPTNTAENSYATEFGVTDLNTHQDLGTVSIVPIPNTSTLLAMTQQVSENNHWDLTENIKSASGGSPKKAPVAIPAKIGDPSLIKHVFVIIRENRTYDQMIGDVAGGNGDPSLAVFGDGSAAGSTPVSPNAHALVERFPLLDNFYDPSRQSADGHNWIVQAMAPYSDDIQSPDWLRDYPSNGGDAIAYQKAGHLWDVAVKAGVSFKNFGEYIEYNSFLTPTGSTTEPLWIDFYNDVQAYECGAESQLYNFNTVASHSPLPNLINNTVQNYPQFDLGIPDQFRFDIWNQVFQNDLNNSSVPQLEFMWISSDHTGGPPTAQAMQADNDLALGRYIDAISHSSIWSSSAIFIEEDDAQTGVDHVDGHRSPGYVVSPYVYQEVNPDGTGAGVTEDSHFYTQVNMTRTIEQILGLKPMNQFDLTASPMTTLFVNNPPANYFLPWTHVPNALALSTGVSQTPTQTAIPACPAAPVKKAQLVKAQSAPAESNAVKALRAGWMQKKTEVFAGKQHTPDSEDSDTVNHLNWYEATGFIRPYPGEKTVRPATDFNRAAPAKVDLDD
;
A
#
# COMPACT_ATOMS: atom_id res chain seq x y z
N MET A 1 45.20 -41.60 -32.07
CA MET A 1 44.00 -41.11 -32.75
C MET A 1 43.28 -40.17 -31.82
N SER A 2 43.44 -38.86 -32.09
CA SER A 2 42.91 -37.78 -31.22
C SER A 2 41.50 -37.43 -31.66
N ARG A 3 40.57 -37.47 -30.76
CA ARG A 3 39.25 -36.79 -30.99
C ARG A 3 39.34 -35.40 -30.35
N LYS A 4 39.27 -34.37 -31.15
CA LYS A 4 39.11 -32.98 -30.75
C LYS A 4 37.65 -32.76 -30.33
N THR A 5 37.44 -32.37 -29.09
CA THR A 5 36.20 -31.81 -28.60
C THR A 5 36.15 -30.36 -29.04
N ALA A 6 35.17 -30.03 -29.90
CA ALA A 6 34.86 -28.65 -30.27
C ALA A 6 34.09 -27.99 -29.10
N ARG A 7 34.70 -26.98 -28.50
CA ARG A 7 34.02 -26.05 -27.58
C ARG A 7 33.12 -25.13 -28.41
N ILE A 8 31.86 -25.15 -28.13
CA ILE A 8 30.89 -24.16 -28.65
C ILE A 8 31.00 -22.92 -27.78
N SER A 9 31.73 -21.91 -28.26
CA SER A 9 31.84 -20.57 -27.68
C SER A 9 31.12 -19.55 -28.56
N TRP A 10 29.79 -19.57 -28.58
CA TRP A 10 28.99 -18.64 -29.41
C TRP A 10 27.63 -18.30 -28.79
N LEU A 11 27.58 -17.80 -27.55
CA LEU A 11 26.30 -17.37 -26.98
C LEU A 11 26.34 -16.00 -26.25
N GLN A 12 27.49 -15.35 -26.16
CA GLN A 12 27.57 -14.06 -25.50
C GLN A 12 27.21 -12.79 -26.31
N PRO A 13 27.17 -12.76 -27.66
CA PRO A 13 26.74 -11.54 -28.35
C PRO A 13 25.26 -11.48 -28.75
N LEU A 14 24.49 -12.57 -28.61
CA LEU A 14 23.13 -12.60 -29.17
C LEU A 14 22.04 -11.93 -28.30
N ILE A 15 22.20 -11.89 -26.98
CA ILE A 15 21.21 -11.23 -26.11
C ILE A 15 21.33 -9.70 -26.18
N VAL A 16 22.53 -9.17 -26.31
CA VAL A 16 22.75 -7.72 -26.51
C VAL A 16 22.39 -7.28 -27.94
N LEU A 17 22.46 -8.17 -28.91
CA LEU A 17 22.13 -7.87 -30.31
C LEU A 17 20.63 -7.97 -30.64
N ALA A 18 19.86 -8.78 -29.91
CA ALA A 18 18.41 -8.81 -30.08
C ALA A 18 17.71 -7.55 -29.55
N MET A 19 18.27 -6.89 -28.52
CA MET A 19 17.80 -5.56 -28.08
C MET A 19 18.26 -4.42 -29.01
N ALA A 20 19.25 -4.64 -29.86
CA ALA A 20 19.80 -3.60 -30.74
C ALA A 20 19.29 -3.63 -32.20
N VAL A 21 18.58 -4.66 -32.63
CA VAL A 21 18.08 -4.82 -34.02
C VAL A 21 16.61 -4.41 -34.17
N GLY A 22 15.86 -4.21 -33.06
CA GLY A 22 14.49 -3.66 -33.09
C GLY A 22 14.40 -2.14 -33.21
N LEU A 23 15.53 -1.40 -33.18
CA LEU A 23 15.57 0.06 -33.02
C LEU A 23 16.08 0.81 -34.23
N SER A 24 15.60 0.51 -35.42
CA SER A 24 15.80 1.38 -36.59
C SER A 24 14.49 1.66 -37.30
N ALA A 25 13.60 2.41 -36.66
CA ALA A 25 12.55 3.14 -37.38
C ALA A 25 12.12 4.38 -36.60
N SER A 26 12.40 5.52 -37.24
CA SER A 26 11.80 6.83 -37.06
C SER A 26 12.04 7.58 -35.73
N ALA A 27 13.11 8.40 -35.77
CA ALA A 27 13.21 9.62 -34.95
C ALA A 27 12.20 10.66 -35.48
N PHE A 28 10.96 10.54 -35.11
CA PHE A 28 10.00 11.64 -35.00
C PHE A 28 9.47 11.57 -33.56
N GLY A 29 9.54 12.70 -32.84
CA GLY A 29 8.99 12.77 -31.50
C GLY A 29 7.51 12.43 -31.53
N GLN A 30 7.19 11.18 -31.19
CA GLN A 30 5.83 10.84 -30.78
C GLN A 30 5.63 11.45 -29.40
N SER A 31 4.65 12.32 -29.26
CA SER A 31 4.04 12.61 -27.98
C SER A 31 3.71 11.26 -27.34
N GLN A 32 4.17 11.01 -26.14
CA GLN A 32 3.83 9.81 -25.41
C GLN A 32 2.31 9.88 -25.17
N GLU A 33 1.57 9.04 -25.85
CA GLU A 33 0.12 8.96 -25.71
C GLU A 33 -0.15 8.30 -24.34
N PHE A 34 -0.79 9.00 -23.41
CA PHE A 34 -1.16 8.45 -22.13
C PHE A 34 -2.24 7.37 -22.33
N PRO A 35 -2.17 6.26 -21.58
CA PRO A 35 -3.21 5.25 -21.67
C PRO A 35 -4.53 5.79 -21.12
N THR A 36 -5.64 5.32 -21.69
CA THR A 36 -7.02 5.63 -21.26
C THR A 36 -7.76 4.36 -20.83
N TYR A 37 -7.05 3.28 -20.53
CA TYR A 37 -7.66 2.08 -19.99
C TYR A 37 -8.09 2.30 -18.52
N GLN A 38 -9.01 1.49 -18.05
CA GLN A 38 -9.45 1.46 -16.65
C GLN A 38 -8.94 0.20 -15.96
N VAL A 39 -8.95 0.18 -14.65
CA VAL A 39 -8.67 -1.02 -13.85
C VAL A 39 -9.66 -2.12 -14.19
N GLY A 40 -9.18 -3.35 -14.25
CA GLY A 40 -9.96 -4.54 -14.56
C GLY A 40 -9.71 -5.13 -15.95
N ALA A 41 -10.35 -6.25 -16.23
CA ALA A 41 -10.16 -6.98 -17.47
C ALA A 41 -11.01 -6.43 -18.60
N ASN A 42 -10.35 -6.34 -19.74
CA ASN A 42 -10.97 -6.26 -21.08
C ASN A 42 -12.23 -5.41 -21.13
N GLN A 43 -12.12 -4.22 -20.61
CA GLN A 43 -13.22 -3.26 -20.57
C GLN A 43 -13.47 -2.77 -21.98
N ASN A 44 -14.52 -3.21 -22.58
CA ASN A 44 -15.20 -2.77 -23.80
C ASN A 44 -14.55 -1.60 -24.58
N GLY A 45 -13.35 -1.81 -25.12
CA GLY A 45 -12.69 -0.81 -25.96
C GLY A 45 -11.91 0.27 -25.20
N SER A 46 -11.86 0.23 -23.89
CA SER A 46 -11.01 1.11 -23.06
C SER A 46 -9.53 0.71 -23.07
N GLN A 47 -9.18 -0.39 -23.71
CA GLN A 47 -7.79 -0.66 -24.04
C GLN A 47 -7.35 0.37 -25.06
N GLY A 48 -6.40 1.23 -24.65
CA GLY A 48 -5.88 2.28 -25.53
C GLY A 48 -5.46 1.73 -26.90
N PRO A 49 -5.45 2.56 -27.93
CA PRO A 49 -5.16 2.13 -29.32
C PRO A 49 -3.81 1.43 -29.50
N ASN A 50 -2.93 1.54 -28.50
CA ASN A 50 -1.58 0.94 -28.52
C ASN A 50 -1.50 -0.41 -27.79
N TYR A 51 -2.60 -0.93 -27.25
CA TYR A 51 -2.57 -2.24 -26.60
C TYR A 51 -2.42 -3.35 -27.66
N PRO A 52 -1.40 -4.23 -27.58
CA PRO A 52 -1.22 -5.27 -28.58
C PRO A 52 -2.42 -6.23 -28.57
N SER A 53 -3.20 -6.26 -29.64
CA SER A 53 -4.37 -7.13 -29.81
C SER A 53 -4.04 -8.63 -29.77
N THR A 54 -2.78 -8.98 -29.56
CA THR A 54 -2.26 -10.36 -29.54
C THR A 54 -2.15 -10.96 -28.16
N LEU A 55 -2.36 -10.17 -27.09
CA LEU A 55 -2.26 -10.67 -25.72
C LEU A 55 -3.58 -11.28 -25.25
N PRO A 56 -3.56 -12.49 -24.64
CA PRO A 56 -4.76 -13.09 -24.09
C PRO A 56 -5.22 -12.31 -22.85
N ASN A 57 -6.38 -11.66 -22.94
CA ASN A 57 -7.12 -11.04 -21.84
C ASN A 57 -6.25 -10.36 -20.75
N PRO A 58 -5.52 -9.30 -21.07
CA PRO A 58 -4.73 -8.61 -20.08
C PRO A 58 -5.61 -7.91 -19.05
N TRP A 59 -5.13 -7.90 -17.80
CA TRP A 59 -5.77 -7.25 -16.66
C TRP A 59 -4.95 -6.03 -16.29
N VAL A 60 -5.57 -4.88 -16.16
CA VAL A 60 -4.93 -3.69 -15.60
C VAL A 60 -5.24 -3.68 -14.11
N VAL A 61 -4.20 -3.56 -13.28
CA VAL A 61 -4.35 -3.45 -11.82
C VAL A 61 -4.15 -2.00 -11.36
N SER A 62 -4.55 -1.70 -10.13
CA SER A 62 -4.65 -0.32 -9.62
C SER A 62 -3.35 0.49 -9.66
N ASN A 63 -2.18 -0.16 -9.67
CA ASN A 63 -0.89 0.52 -9.85
C ASN A 63 -0.46 0.71 -11.32
N GLY A 64 -1.33 0.37 -12.26
CA GLY A 64 -1.09 0.49 -13.70
C GLY A 64 -0.31 -0.65 -14.35
N GLN A 65 0.17 -1.63 -13.59
CA GLN A 65 0.78 -2.82 -14.18
C GLN A 65 -0.27 -3.65 -14.94
N ILE A 66 0.22 -4.42 -15.92
CA ILE A 66 -0.62 -5.31 -16.72
C ILE A 66 -0.33 -6.74 -16.32
N ILE A 67 -1.37 -7.53 -16.10
CA ILE A 67 -1.24 -8.91 -15.66
C ILE A 67 -1.62 -9.86 -16.80
N THR A 68 -0.66 -10.70 -17.22
CA THR A 68 -0.86 -11.73 -18.27
C THR A 68 -0.22 -13.04 -17.84
N PRO A 69 -0.76 -13.71 -16.81
CA PRO A 69 -0.12 -14.89 -16.23
C PRO A 69 0.04 -16.00 -17.26
N ALA A 70 1.21 -16.62 -17.28
CA ALA A 70 1.48 -17.76 -18.15
C ALA A 70 0.75 -19.03 -17.68
N GLY A 71 0.44 -19.92 -18.60
CA GLY A 71 -0.14 -21.23 -18.32
C GLY A 71 -1.63 -21.19 -17.97
N THR A 72 -2.04 -22.05 -17.04
CA THR A 72 -3.43 -22.15 -16.58
C THR A 72 -3.60 -21.43 -15.26
N THR A 73 -4.60 -20.56 -15.19
CA THR A 73 -4.93 -19.84 -13.93
C THR A 73 -5.97 -20.61 -13.14
N VAL A 74 -5.65 -20.88 -11.86
CA VAL A 74 -6.57 -21.46 -10.88
C VAL A 74 -7.08 -20.34 -9.98
N TYR A 75 -8.38 -20.14 -9.93
CA TYR A 75 -9.03 -19.18 -9.05
C TYR A 75 -9.31 -19.82 -7.69
N LEU A 76 -8.95 -19.15 -6.62
CA LEU A 76 -9.01 -19.70 -5.25
C LEU A 76 -10.30 -19.36 -4.50
N GLY A 77 -11.10 -18.47 -5.03
CA GLY A 77 -12.35 -17.98 -4.42
C GLY A 77 -12.39 -16.46 -4.41
N THR A 78 -13.41 -15.93 -3.74
CA THR A 78 -13.62 -14.50 -3.61
C THR A 78 -12.80 -13.98 -2.43
N THR A 79 -12.21 -12.79 -2.53
CA THR A 79 -11.50 -12.12 -1.44
C THR A 79 -10.35 -12.92 -0.83
N THR A 80 -9.55 -13.56 -1.68
CA THR A 80 -8.46 -14.45 -1.26
C THR A 80 -7.11 -13.89 -1.68
N ARG A 81 -6.13 -13.97 -0.79
CA ARG A 81 -4.72 -13.69 -1.10
C ARG A 81 -3.91 -14.97 -0.96
N ALA A 82 -3.30 -15.41 -2.05
CA ALA A 82 -2.50 -16.64 -2.11
C ALA A 82 -1.09 -16.39 -1.58
N LYS A 83 -0.80 -16.79 -0.35
CA LYS A 83 0.46 -16.47 0.35
C LYS A 83 1.59 -17.45 0.03
N ALA A 84 1.32 -18.73 0.13
CA ALA A 84 2.33 -19.78 -0.05
C ALA A 84 1.71 -21.05 -0.62
N ILE A 85 2.52 -21.86 -1.31
CA ILE A 85 2.09 -23.10 -1.95
C ILE A 85 3.00 -24.25 -1.57
N ALA A 86 2.43 -25.44 -1.32
CA ALA A 86 3.16 -26.68 -1.10
C ALA A 86 2.67 -27.77 -2.05
N LEU A 87 3.60 -28.48 -2.68
CA LEU A 87 3.30 -29.64 -3.53
C LEU A 87 3.23 -30.92 -2.69
N ASN A 88 2.20 -31.73 -2.88
CA ASN A 88 2.08 -33.02 -2.22
C ASN A 88 3.21 -33.96 -2.69
N PRO A 89 4.04 -34.50 -1.80
CA PRO A 89 5.13 -35.40 -2.17
C PRO A 89 4.64 -36.73 -2.77
N ASN A 90 3.37 -37.10 -2.56
CA ASN A 90 2.75 -38.23 -3.26
C ASN A 90 2.25 -37.76 -4.64
N SER A 91 3.12 -37.83 -5.64
CA SER A 91 2.81 -37.39 -7.00
C SER A 91 1.62 -38.11 -7.64
N SER A 92 1.22 -39.29 -7.12
CA SER A 92 0.05 -40.00 -7.66
C SER A 92 -1.31 -39.33 -7.39
N THR A 93 -1.37 -38.39 -6.45
CA THR A 93 -2.58 -37.61 -6.17
C THR A 93 -2.73 -36.40 -7.09
N HIS A 94 -1.63 -35.94 -7.71
CA HIS A 94 -1.56 -34.70 -8.49
C HIS A 94 -2.20 -33.51 -7.75
N THR A 95 -1.86 -33.32 -6.46
CA THR A 95 -2.43 -32.26 -5.64
C THR A 95 -1.37 -31.32 -5.10
N ALA A 96 -1.73 -30.06 -4.97
CA ALA A 96 -0.98 -29.05 -4.21
C ALA A 96 -1.94 -28.27 -3.31
N ALA A 97 -1.38 -27.67 -2.25
CA ALA A 97 -2.11 -26.91 -1.24
C ALA A 97 -1.62 -25.45 -1.24
N VAL A 98 -2.54 -24.49 -1.21
CA VAL A 98 -2.26 -23.06 -1.15
C VAL A 98 -2.78 -22.52 0.18
N LEU A 99 -1.92 -21.87 0.95
CA LEU A 99 -2.30 -21.10 2.12
C LEU A 99 -2.88 -19.75 1.68
N GLN A 100 -4.06 -19.43 2.17
CA GLN A 100 -4.78 -18.22 1.83
C GLN A 100 -4.97 -17.34 3.06
N MET A 101 -4.80 -16.03 2.88
CA MET A 101 -5.18 -14.98 3.80
C MET A 101 -6.39 -14.23 3.23
N GLY A 102 -7.17 -13.56 4.06
CA GLY A 102 -8.41 -12.89 3.65
C GLY A 102 -9.67 -13.73 3.96
N ALA A 103 -10.80 -13.40 3.38
CA ALA A 103 -12.06 -14.09 3.65
C ALA A 103 -12.51 -14.99 2.47
N PRO A 104 -12.55 -16.31 2.61
CA PRO A 104 -12.22 -17.09 3.81
C PRO A 104 -10.74 -17.39 3.95
N GLN A 105 -10.24 -17.31 5.17
CA GLN A 105 -8.90 -17.84 5.46
C GLN A 105 -8.95 -19.36 5.44
N ALA A 106 -8.21 -19.96 4.55
CA ALA A 106 -8.31 -21.39 4.25
C ALA A 106 -7.00 -21.95 3.66
N VAL A 107 -6.96 -23.27 3.53
CA VAL A 107 -6.03 -23.95 2.65
C VAL A 107 -6.80 -24.53 1.49
N THR A 108 -6.53 -24.08 0.28
CA THR A 108 -7.16 -24.63 -0.93
C THR A 108 -6.29 -25.73 -1.52
N VAL A 109 -6.87 -26.92 -1.65
CA VAL A 109 -6.26 -28.06 -2.38
C VAL A 109 -6.79 -28.08 -3.80
N PHE A 110 -5.89 -28.14 -4.78
CA PHE A 110 -6.26 -28.21 -6.19
C PHE A 110 -5.48 -29.33 -6.90
N ASN A 111 -6.01 -29.80 -8.01
CA ASN A 111 -5.34 -30.78 -8.89
C ASN A 111 -4.36 -30.05 -9.81
N THR A 112 -3.08 -30.44 -9.78
CA THR A 112 -1.99 -29.77 -10.52
C THR A 112 -2.12 -29.92 -12.04
N GLN A 113 -2.65 -31.04 -12.54
CA GLN A 113 -2.82 -31.27 -13.99
C GLN A 113 -4.03 -30.58 -14.58
N THR A 114 -5.12 -30.40 -13.82
CA THR A 114 -6.38 -29.89 -14.34
C THR A 114 -6.70 -28.49 -13.88
N GLY A 115 -6.04 -28.00 -12.85
CA GLY A 115 -6.35 -26.73 -12.19
C GLY A 115 -7.65 -26.76 -11.35
N ALA A 116 -8.32 -27.92 -11.24
CA ALA A 116 -9.58 -28.01 -10.51
C ALA A 116 -9.35 -27.92 -9.00
N VAL A 117 -10.04 -27.00 -8.34
CA VAL A 117 -10.10 -26.95 -6.87
C VAL A 117 -10.87 -28.18 -6.39
N VAL A 118 -10.22 -28.99 -5.53
CA VAL A 118 -10.81 -30.22 -4.99
C VAL A 118 -11.26 -30.08 -3.54
N GLN A 119 -10.70 -29.13 -2.80
CA GLN A 119 -11.10 -28.80 -1.43
C GLN A 119 -10.73 -27.37 -1.05
N THR A 120 -11.63 -26.68 -0.37
CA THR A 120 -11.29 -25.48 0.43
C THR A 120 -11.39 -25.90 1.90
N TYR A 121 -10.22 -26.13 2.51
CA TYR A 121 -10.12 -26.65 3.86
C TYR A 121 -10.00 -25.51 4.86
N LYS A 122 -10.92 -25.47 5.83
CA LYS A 122 -10.93 -24.51 6.93
C LYS A 122 -10.51 -25.22 8.22
N PRO A 123 -9.26 -25.05 8.61
CA PRO A 123 -8.74 -25.75 9.76
C PRO A 123 -9.47 -25.33 11.04
N PHE A 124 -9.99 -26.29 11.79
CA PHE A 124 -10.64 -26.09 13.09
C PHE A 124 -11.77 -25.02 13.11
N GLY A 125 -12.36 -24.72 11.95
CA GLY A 125 -13.34 -23.65 11.80
C GLY A 125 -12.76 -22.24 12.01
N SER A 126 -11.45 -22.11 11.94
CA SER A 126 -10.72 -20.87 12.16
C SER A 126 -10.99 -19.80 11.10
N LYS A 127 -10.88 -18.54 11.51
CA LYS A 127 -10.82 -17.38 10.61
C LYS A 127 -9.38 -16.91 10.37
N SER A 128 -8.39 -17.68 10.78
CA SER A 128 -6.99 -17.27 10.83
C SER A 128 -6.19 -17.79 9.63
N GLY A 129 -5.38 -16.95 9.02
CA GLY A 129 -4.41 -17.24 7.97
C GLY A 129 -3.01 -16.80 8.36
N SER A 130 -2.02 -17.10 7.56
CA SER A 130 -0.65 -16.63 7.76
C SER A 130 0.06 -16.47 6.44
N SER A 131 1.21 -15.79 6.44
CA SER A 131 1.83 -15.34 5.19
C SER A 131 2.61 -16.41 4.44
N THR A 132 3.44 -17.26 5.09
CA THR A 132 4.43 -18.07 4.36
C THR A 132 4.54 -19.52 4.76
N GLY A 133 4.02 -19.91 5.90
CA GLY A 133 4.30 -21.19 6.51
C GLY A 133 3.40 -22.34 6.06
N ILE A 134 3.73 -23.05 4.99
CA ILE A 134 3.01 -24.26 4.60
C ILE A 134 3.98 -25.31 4.04
N THR A 135 3.91 -26.57 4.51
CA THR A 135 4.70 -27.67 3.97
C THR A 135 4.10 -29.04 4.28
N TYR A 136 4.19 -29.97 3.36
CA TYR A 136 3.89 -31.37 3.63
C TYR A 136 5.01 -32.05 4.39
N THR A 137 4.68 -33.05 5.23
CA THR A 137 5.70 -33.97 5.75
C THR A 137 6.26 -34.82 4.60
N PRO A 138 7.58 -35.21 4.65
CA PRO A 138 8.20 -36.00 3.59
C PRO A 138 7.52 -37.33 3.27
N ASP A 139 6.79 -37.89 4.24
CA ASP A 139 6.01 -39.13 4.07
C ASP A 139 4.62 -38.88 3.45
N GLY A 140 4.24 -37.61 3.27
CA GLY A 140 2.96 -37.19 2.69
C GLY A 140 1.73 -37.43 3.57
N LEU A 141 1.93 -37.72 4.88
CA LEU A 141 0.81 -38.05 5.78
C LEU A 141 0.21 -36.84 6.48
N HIS A 142 0.97 -35.74 6.57
CA HIS A 142 0.52 -34.51 7.20
C HIS A 142 0.86 -33.28 6.35
N LEU A 143 0.02 -32.26 6.47
CA LEU A 143 0.30 -30.88 6.04
C LEU A 143 0.42 -30.02 7.30
N VAL A 144 1.52 -29.29 7.43
CA VAL A 144 1.78 -28.38 8.55
C VAL A 144 1.80 -26.95 8.03
N PHE A 145 1.08 -26.05 8.67
CA PHE A 145 1.02 -24.64 8.28
C PHE A 145 0.77 -23.73 9.47
N SER A 146 1.22 -22.51 9.32
CA SER A 146 1.07 -21.47 10.33
C SER A 146 -0.29 -20.77 10.20
N GLN A 147 -0.88 -20.34 11.32
CA GLN A 147 -2.13 -19.61 11.41
C GLN A 147 -2.01 -18.42 12.36
N ASP A 148 -2.42 -17.27 11.88
CA ASP A 148 -2.53 -16.07 12.68
C ASP A 148 -3.82 -15.31 12.31
N GLY A 149 -4.52 -14.77 13.30
CA GLY A 149 -5.78 -14.04 13.12
C GLY A 149 -5.66 -12.53 13.37
N GLY A 150 -4.43 -12.01 13.39
CA GLY A 150 -4.19 -10.59 13.69
C GLY A 150 -4.50 -10.20 15.14
N PHE A 151 -5.72 -10.42 15.57
CA PHE A 151 -6.23 -10.05 16.90
C PHE A 151 -6.57 -11.23 17.81
N GLY A 152 -6.04 -12.41 17.55
CA GLY A 152 -6.31 -13.63 18.29
C GLY A 152 -5.06 -14.46 18.56
N PRO A 153 -5.20 -15.60 19.25
CA PRO A 153 -4.06 -16.47 19.49
C PRO A 153 -3.54 -17.06 18.18
N ALA A 154 -2.22 -17.10 18.03
CA ALA A 154 -1.55 -17.72 16.91
C ALA A 154 -1.38 -19.24 17.10
N PHE A 155 -1.34 -19.98 16.01
CA PHE A 155 -1.28 -21.43 16.01
C PHE A 155 -0.38 -21.99 14.89
N VAL A 156 0.05 -23.22 15.08
CA VAL A 156 0.51 -24.09 14.01
C VAL A 156 -0.53 -25.19 13.83
N ALA A 157 -1.16 -25.21 12.67
CA ALA A 157 -2.13 -26.23 12.33
C ALA A 157 -1.46 -27.43 11.64
N ILE A 158 -1.92 -28.62 12.00
CA ILE A 158 -1.46 -29.88 11.40
C ILE A 158 -2.70 -30.60 10.90
N ALA A 159 -2.77 -30.83 9.60
CA ALA A 159 -3.84 -31.61 8.97
C ALA A 159 -3.36 -33.00 8.59
N ASN A 160 -4.22 -34.02 8.74
CA ASN A 160 -3.99 -35.31 8.10
C ASN A 160 -4.21 -35.18 6.58
N VAL A 161 -3.45 -35.88 5.82
CA VAL A 161 -3.56 -35.98 4.35
C VAL A 161 -4.04 -37.39 4.00
N ASP A 162 -5.15 -37.50 3.29
CA ASP A 162 -5.59 -38.77 2.73
C ASP A 162 -4.62 -39.22 1.61
N PRO A 163 -3.94 -40.36 1.73
CA PRO A 163 -2.89 -40.75 0.80
C PRO A 163 -3.41 -41.13 -0.60
N ALA A 164 -4.70 -41.39 -0.76
CA ALA A 164 -5.29 -41.72 -2.06
C ALA A 164 -5.83 -40.49 -2.79
N THR A 165 -6.27 -39.48 -2.08
CA THR A 165 -6.97 -38.30 -2.67
C THR A 165 -6.22 -36.99 -2.45
N GLY A 166 -5.31 -36.91 -1.50
CA GLY A 166 -4.62 -35.68 -1.09
C GLY A 166 -5.50 -34.73 -0.27
N LEU A 167 -6.74 -35.12 0.09
CA LEU A 167 -7.64 -34.27 0.87
C LEU A 167 -7.21 -34.15 2.34
N LEU A 168 -7.55 -33.00 2.94
CA LEU A 168 -7.15 -32.61 4.28
C LEU A 168 -8.27 -32.82 5.30
N SER A 169 -7.88 -33.16 6.54
CA SER A 169 -8.75 -33.21 7.71
C SER A 169 -8.00 -32.81 8.96
N ASP A 170 -8.71 -32.34 10.01
CA ASP A 170 -8.12 -31.86 11.25
C ASP A 170 -7.33 -32.96 11.97
N PHE A 171 -6.12 -32.62 12.45
CA PHE A 171 -5.34 -33.47 13.33
C PHE A 171 -4.95 -32.77 14.62
N ALA A 172 -4.22 -31.64 14.57
CA ALA A 172 -3.78 -30.92 15.75
C ALA A 172 -3.72 -29.42 15.49
N HIS A 173 -4.01 -28.63 16.52
CA HIS A 173 -3.95 -27.16 16.52
C HIS A 173 -3.08 -26.73 17.70
N VAL A 174 -1.82 -26.40 17.40
CA VAL A 174 -0.78 -26.12 18.40
C VAL A 174 -0.71 -24.61 18.65
N SER A 175 -1.03 -24.19 19.86
CA SER A 175 -0.90 -22.78 20.26
C SER A 175 0.57 -22.38 20.36
N VAL A 176 0.91 -21.24 19.77
CA VAL A 176 2.24 -20.60 19.78
C VAL A 176 2.06 -19.14 20.24
N PRO A 177 2.05 -18.89 21.56
CA PRO A 177 1.74 -17.57 22.10
C PRO A 177 2.86 -16.56 21.85
N LEU A 178 2.52 -15.27 21.91
CA LEU A 178 3.53 -14.22 22.00
C LEU A 178 4.32 -14.37 23.31
N ASP A 179 5.64 -14.47 23.23
CA ASP A 179 6.53 -14.41 24.39
C ASP A 179 7.46 -13.18 24.30
N VAL A 180 7.02 -12.10 24.89
CA VAL A 180 7.76 -10.83 24.95
C VAL A 180 9.15 -10.95 25.59
N ASN A 181 9.44 -12.04 26.27
CA ASN A 181 10.75 -12.27 26.93
C ASN A 181 11.69 -13.14 26.07
N ALA A 182 11.17 -13.87 25.11
CA ALA A 182 11.96 -14.81 24.33
C ALA A 182 12.85 -14.10 23.29
N GLY A 183 12.34 -13.09 22.62
CA GLY A 183 12.96 -12.45 21.45
C GLY A 183 13.72 -11.16 21.70
N GLY A 184 13.46 -10.46 22.76
CA GLY A 184 13.94 -9.09 22.95
C GLY A 184 12.92 -8.02 22.57
N TYR A 185 11.68 -8.43 22.39
CA TYR A 185 10.53 -7.54 22.21
C TYR A 185 10.49 -6.50 23.33
N LEU A 186 10.43 -5.22 22.96
CA LEU A 186 10.34 -4.12 23.91
C LEU A 186 8.89 -3.73 24.10
N THR A 187 8.36 -3.95 25.29
CA THR A 187 7.04 -3.43 25.69
C THR A 187 7.08 -1.93 26.03
N THR A 188 8.27 -1.37 26.17
CA THR A 188 8.46 0.05 26.54
C THR A 188 9.77 0.59 25.97
N VAL A 189 9.72 1.75 25.33
CA VAL A 189 10.90 2.49 24.85
C VAL A 189 11.13 3.68 25.76
N THR A 190 12.38 3.92 26.17
CA THR A 190 12.72 5.01 27.08
C THR A 190 13.04 6.33 26.40
N CYS A 191 13.31 6.32 25.11
CA CYS A 191 13.31 7.45 24.18
C CYS A 191 13.64 6.92 22.78
N PHE A 192 13.28 7.67 21.75
CA PHE A 192 13.70 7.34 20.40
C PHE A 192 15.20 7.49 20.25
N PRO A 193 15.94 6.45 19.82
CA PRO A 193 17.42 6.49 19.81
C PRO A 193 17.99 7.58 18.92
N ASN A 194 17.20 8.11 18.00
CA ASN A 194 17.60 9.09 17.01
C ASN A 194 17.14 10.51 17.32
N SER A 195 16.43 10.70 18.44
CA SER A 195 16.07 12.05 18.87
C SER A 195 17.33 12.84 19.23
N PRO A 196 17.50 14.07 18.73
CA PRO A 196 18.66 14.89 19.09
C PRO A 196 18.74 15.06 20.61
N PRO A 197 19.90 14.83 21.25
CA PRO A 197 20.05 15.10 22.67
C PRO A 197 19.85 16.59 22.93
N GLY A 198 18.81 16.93 23.68
CA GLY A 198 18.69 18.26 24.27
C GLY A 198 17.97 19.32 23.45
N THR A 199 17.02 18.97 22.59
CA THR A 199 16.05 19.92 22.05
C THR A 199 15.13 20.37 23.19
N THR A 200 15.46 21.49 23.78
CA THR A 200 14.66 22.13 24.85
C THR A 200 13.70 23.12 24.22
N GLY A 201 12.41 22.94 24.40
CA GLY A 201 11.46 24.00 24.05
C GLY A 201 10.05 23.63 23.65
N SER A 202 9.72 22.39 23.50
CA SER A 202 8.37 21.91 23.26
C SER A 202 8.16 20.60 24.00
N ILE A 203 6.95 20.11 24.05
CA ILE A 203 6.63 18.87 24.75
C ILE A 203 7.36 17.73 24.05
N GLU A 204 8.60 17.53 24.42
CA GLU A 204 9.38 16.36 24.05
C GLU A 204 9.04 15.25 25.01
N ILE A 205 9.03 14.01 24.51
CA ILE A 205 9.22 12.88 25.42
C ILE A 205 10.67 12.95 25.83
N PRO A 206 10.97 13.40 27.06
CA PRO A 206 12.35 13.48 27.50
C PRO A 206 12.96 12.08 27.46
N CYS A 207 14.17 11.93 26.90
CA CYS A 207 14.93 10.71 27.08
C CYS A 207 14.93 10.31 28.57
N GLY A 208 14.38 9.15 28.88
CA GLY A 208 14.17 8.68 30.24
C GLY A 208 12.71 8.54 30.68
N GLN A 209 11.75 8.96 29.87
CA GLN A 209 10.35 8.55 30.05
C GLN A 209 10.09 7.27 29.25
N THR A 210 9.41 6.34 29.89
CA THR A 210 9.01 5.07 29.27
C THR A 210 7.70 5.27 28.53
N VAL A 211 7.70 5.08 27.23
CA VAL A 211 6.50 5.04 26.40
C VAL A 211 6.14 3.58 26.15
N SER A 212 4.88 3.22 26.32
CA SER A 212 4.43 1.90 25.95
C SER A 212 4.41 1.82 24.41
N VAL A 213 5.16 0.90 23.84
CA VAL A 213 5.18 0.61 22.39
C VAL A 213 4.13 -0.44 22.06
N VAL A 214 3.44 -0.96 23.05
CA VAL A 214 2.27 -1.81 22.83
C VAL A 214 1.14 -0.88 22.43
N SER A 215 1.07 -0.59 21.15
CA SER A 215 -0.08 0.04 20.56
C SER A 215 -1.29 -0.92 20.62
N ASP A 216 -2.41 -0.42 20.40
CA ASP A 216 -3.79 -0.81 20.55
C ASP A 216 -4.22 -2.22 20.10
N GLY A 217 -3.34 -3.08 19.64
CA GLY A 217 -3.62 -4.46 19.24
C GLY A 217 -2.96 -5.49 20.17
N ALA A 218 -3.63 -6.59 20.46
CA ALA A 218 -2.97 -7.74 21.04
C ALA A 218 -2.10 -8.38 19.96
N PHE A 219 -0.84 -8.02 19.89
CA PHE A 219 0.10 -8.67 18.99
C PHE A 219 0.15 -10.17 19.24
N THR A 220 0.29 -10.91 18.16
CA THR A 220 0.48 -12.36 18.20
C THR A 220 1.94 -12.70 18.04
N SER A 221 2.33 -13.99 18.17
CA SER A 221 3.69 -14.46 17.86
C SER A 221 3.99 -14.39 16.36
N TYR A 222 2.99 -14.24 15.52
CA TYR A 222 3.06 -14.26 14.06
C TYR A 222 3.91 -15.41 13.52
N PRO A 223 3.42 -16.66 13.57
CA PRO A 223 4.14 -17.80 13.01
C PRO A 223 4.21 -17.66 11.48
N THR A 224 5.43 -17.73 10.95
CA THR A 224 5.72 -17.61 9.51
C THR A 224 6.26 -18.93 8.97
N GLY A 225 7.50 -19.00 8.53
CA GLY A 225 8.07 -20.18 7.89
C GLY A 225 8.00 -21.48 8.69
N VAL A 226 7.70 -22.58 8.00
CA VAL A 226 7.65 -23.94 8.55
C VAL A 226 8.54 -24.87 7.75
N ALA A 227 9.37 -25.68 8.43
CA ALA A 227 10.14 -26.76 7.82
C ALA A 227 9.99 -28.05 8.61
N ILE A 228 10.06 -29.20 7.92
CA ILE A 228 9.94 -30.51 8.54
C ILE A 228 11.30 -31.23 8.49
N SER A 229 11.62 -31.94 9.57
CA SER A 229 12.80 -32.82 9.58
C SER A 229 12.69 -33.89 8.50
N PRO A 230 13.81 -34.34 7.88
CA PRO A 230 13.80 -35.39 6.85
C PRO A 230 13.16 -36.73 7.29
N ASP A 231 13.10 -37.00 8.57
CA ASP A 231 12.46 -38.21 9.15
C ASP A 231 10.96 -38.01 9.47
N ALA A 232 10.37 -36.88 9.07
CA ALA A 232 8.94 -36.51 9.25
C ALA A 232 8.49 -36.40 10.73
N LYS A 233 9.42 -36.26 11.71
CA LYS A 233 9.06 -36.30 13.14
C LYS A 233 9.00 -34.96 13.82
N THR A 234 9.65 -33.96 13.27
CA THR A 234 9.72 -32.63 13.91
C THR A 234 9.38 -31.52 12.90
N ALA A 235 8.48 -30.64 13.28
CA ALA A 235 8.29 -29.37 12.60
C ALA A 235 9.10 -28.27 13.31
N TYR A 236 9.76 -27.43 12.54
CA TYR A 236 10.46 -26.23 12.98
C TYR A 236 9.69 -25.04 12.47
N VAL A 237 9.32 -24.12 13.36
CA VAL A 237 8.45 -22.98 13.04
C VAL A 237 9.10 -21.69 13.50
N VAL A 238 9.10 -20.72 12.62
CA VAL A 238 9.55 -19.36 12.90
C VAL A 238 8.40 -18.60 13.54
N LEU A 239 8.70 -17.90 14.64
CA LEU A 239 7.79 -16.98 15.31
C LEU A 239 8.34 -15.56 15.12
N ASP A 240 7.78 -14.86 14.16
CA ASP A 240 8.31 -13.60 13.65
C ASP A 240 8.35 -12.50 14.73
N ASN A 241 7.23 -12.27 15.43
CA ASN A 241 7.15 -11.28 16.50
C ASN A 241 7.86 -11.68 17.80
N ASN A 242 8.17 -12.98 18.00
CA ASN A 242 9.01 -13.46 19.11
C ASN A 242 10.50 -13.37 18.77
N ASP A 243 10.86 -13.14 17.48
CA ASP A 243 12.23 -13.26 17.00
C ASP A 243 12.87 -14.63 17.29
N THR A 244 12.10 -15.72 17.22
CA THR A 244 12.53 -17.04 17.65
C THR A 244 12.25 -18.13 16.62
N LEU A 245 12.90 -19.28 16.82
CA LEU A 245 12.60 -20.56 16.21
C LEU A 245 12.09 -21.51 17.30
N THR A 246 10.94 -22.13 17.11
CA THR A 246 10.42 -23.20 17.95
C THR A 246 10.39 -24.53 17.21
N LYS A 247 10.12 -25.63 17.92
CA LYS A 247 9.97 -26.97 17.35
C LYS A 247 8.76 -27.68 17.93
N ILE A 248 8.12 -28.54 17.12
CA ILE A 248 6.94 -29.31 17.48
C ILE A 248 7.22 -30.80 17.17
N ASP A 249 7.05 -31.69 18.17
CA ASP A 249 7.18 -33.15 17.98
C ASP A 249 5.89 -33.71 17.35
N LEU A 250 5.99 -34.09 16.07
CA LEU A 250 4.87 -34.62 15.27
C LEU A 250 4.51 -36.05 15.60
N THR A 251 5.34 -36.77 16.39
CA THR A 251 5.06 -38.15 16.79
C THR A 251 4.05 -38.25 17.92
N GLN A 252 3.72 -37.14 18.55
CA GLN A 252 2.74 -37.10 19.64
C GLN A 252 1.32 -37.14 19.11
N SER A 253 0.43 -37.82 19.79
CA SER A 253 -1.02 -37.79 19.48
C SER A 253 -1.70 -36.45 19.80
N SER A 254 -1.03 -35.63 20.57
CA SER A 254 -1.43 -34.23 20.87
C SER A 254 -0.16 -33.37 20.89
N PRO A 255 0.34 -32.96 19.72
CA PRO A 255 1.53 -32.15 19.60
C PRO A 255 1.39 -30.86 20.40
N LYS A 256 2.53 -30.39 20.92
CA LYS A 256 2.63 -29.12 21.65
C LYS A 256 3.88 -28.39 21.20
N GLU A 257 3.85 -27.09 21.40
CA GLU A 257 5.03 -26.27 21.24
C GLU A 257 6.16 -26.74 22.18
N GLY A 258 7.36 -26.78 21.64
CA GLY A 258 8.60 -27.09 22.36
C GLY A 258 9.32 -25.84 22.84
N PRO A 259 10.62 -25.93 23.16
CA PRO A 259 11.40 -24.75 23.53
C PRO A 259 11.62 -23.82 22.34
N GLU A 260 11.62 -22.52 22.58
CA GLU A 260 12.04 -21.47 21.67
C GLU A 260 13.52 -21.13 21.81
N ILE A 261 14.15 -20.72 20.71
CA ILE A 261 15.50 -20.15 20.71
C ILE A 261 15.51 -18.84 19.93
N ARG A 262 16.17 -17.83 20.48
CA ARG A 262 16.37 -16.53 19.82
C ARG A 262 17.22 -16.70 18.55
N VAL A 263 16.74 -16.15 17.41
CA VAL A 263 17.46 -16.08 16.13
C VAL A 263 17.83 -14.64 15.79
N GLY A 264 17.82 -14.21 14.54
CA GLY A 264 17.96 -12.79 14.19
C GLY A 264 16.65 -12.00 14.41
N ASN A 265 16.60 -10.76 13.93
CA ASN A 265 15.44 -9.92 14.02
C ASN A 265 14.49 -10.17 12.85
N VAL A 266 13.21 -10.22 13.14
CA VAL A 266 12.14 -10.42 12.14
C VAL A 266 12.43 -11.68 11.31
N PRO A 267 12.38 -12.86 11.90
CA PRO A 267 12.66 -14.10 11.19
C PRO A 267 11.46 -14.49 10.31
N HIS A 268 11.71 -14.79 9.02
CA HIS A 268 10.69 -15.02 8.01
C HIS A 268 10.53 -16.50 7.61
N SER A 269 11.63 -17.17 7.30
CA SER A 269 11.59 -18.52 6.74
C SER A 269 12.62 -19.44 7.38
N VAL A 270 12.38 -20.77 7.33
CA VAL A 270 13.31 -21.79 7.82
C VAL A 270 13.43 -22.93 6.82
N VAL A 271 14.63 -23.46 6.65
CA VAL A 271 14.88 -24.69 5.91
C VAL A 271 15.80 -25.61 6.71
N VAL A 272 15.58 -26.93 6.62
CA VAL A 272 16.39 -27.96 7.27
C VAL A 272 17.35 -28.58 6.25
N SER A 273 18.62 -28.73 6.63
CA SER A 273 19.63 -29.38 5.77
C SER A 273 19.20 -30.81 5.40
N PRO A 274 19.56 -31.32 4.21
CA PRO A 274 19.18 -32.67 3.78
C PRO A 274 19.59 -33.81 4.72
N ASP A 275 20.65 -33.60 5.52
CA ASP A 275 21.11 -34.55 6.54
C ASP A 275 20.38 -34.42 7.89
N GLY A 276 19.46 -33.44 8.02
CA GLY A 276 18.67 -33.20 9.23
C GLY A 276 19.44 -32.64 10.42
N THR A 277 20.66 -32.15 10.23
CA THR A 277 21.54 -31.72 11.35
C THR A 277 21.49 -30.23 11.62
N THR A 278 21.17 -29.42 10.62
CA THR A 278 21.24 -27.97 10.67
C THR A 278 19.95 -27.35 10.12
N ALA A 279 19.45 -26.32 10.79
CA ALA A 279 18.46 -25.42 10.20
C ALA A 279 19.08 -24.05 9.88
N TYR A 280 18.55 -23.42 8.81
CA TYR A 280 18.88 -22.06 8.42
C TYR A 280 17.61 -21.23 8.50
N VAL A 281 17.68 -20.07 9.18
CA VAL A 281 16.55 -19.17 9.38
C VAL A 281 16.88 -17.82 8.76
N SER A 282 16.07 -17.35 7.82
CA SER A 282 16.20 -16.00 7.28
C SER A 282 15.62 -14.98 8.24
N ASN A 283 16.31 -13.84 8.43
CA ASN A 283 15.91 -12.77 9.33
C ASN A 283 15.86 -11.46 8.53
N GLU A 284 14.67 -10.96 8.26
CA GLU A 284 14.46 -9.80 7.37
C GLU A 284 15.14 -8.53 7.89
N ALA A 285 15.00 -8.25 9.19
CA ALA A 285 15.69 -7.12 9.81
C ALA A 285 17.10 -7.49 10.32
N GLY A 286 17.58 -8.69 9.99
CA GLY A 286 18.96 -9.12 10.11
C GLY A 286 19.43 -9.37 11.54
N ARG A 287 20.54 -8.78 11.92
CA ARG A 287 21.18 -9.03 13.21
C ARG A 287 20.58 -8.17 14.33
N ILE A 288 20.69 -8.65 15.56
CA ILE A 288 20.36 -7.88 16.75
C ILE A 288 21.15 -6.56 16.75
N ALA A 289 20.46 -5.45 16.97
CA ALA A 289 21.07 -4.12 17.07
C ALA A 289 21.97 -4.01 18.30
N LYS A 290 23.05 -3.27 18.18
CA LYS A 290 24.01 -2.97 19.26
C LYS A 290 23.95 -1.50 19.60
N GLU A 291 24.35 -1.14 20.82
CA GLU A 291 24.34 0.23 21.34
C GLU A 291 24.92 1.31 20.40
N LYS A 292 25.89 0.95 19.55
CA LYS A 292 26.54 1.90 18.64
C LYS A 292 25.93 1.94 17.23
N ASP A 293 24.99 1.07 16.94
CA ASP A 293 24.31 1.07 15.65
C ASP A 293 23.31 2.24 15.60
N PHE A 294 23.10 2.77 14.41
CA PHE A 294 21.92 3.55 14.18
C PHE A 294 20.73 2.58 14.23
N GLN A 295 19.70 2.89 15.01
CA GLN A 295 18.61 1.97 15.30
C GLN A 295 17.28 2.55 14.84
N GLY A 296 16.45 1.70 14.26
CA GLY A 296 15.02 1.85 14.13
C GLY A 296 14.32 0.76 14.95
N TYR A 297 13.04 0.62 14.76
CA TYR A 297 12.22 -0.41 15.40
C TYR A 297 11.40 -1.14 14.36
N SER A 298 10.95 -2.33 14.68
CA SER A 298 9.89 -3.07 14.00
C SER A 298 9.16 -3.87 15.06
N ASN A 299 7.90 -3.57 15.29
CA ASN A 299 7.05 -4.19 16.31
C ASN A 299 7.76 -4.31 17.70
N GLY A 300 8.35 -3.20 18.17
CA GLY A 300 9.09 -3.17 19.43
C GLY A 300 10.48 -3.80 19.43
N THR A 301 10.90 -4.50 18.39
CA THR A 301 12.27 -5.05 18.27
C THR A 301 13.23 -3.98 17.75
N PRO A 302 14.33 -3.67 18.46
CA PRO A 302 15.36 -2.78 17.97
C PRO A 302 16.11 -3.39 16.77
N VAL A 303 16.05 -2.73 15.62
CA VAL A 303 16.71 -3.18 14.39
C VAL A 303 17.83 -2.22 14.00
N VAL A 304 18.79 -2.71 13.22
CA VAL A 304 19.81 -1.85 12.63
C VAL A 304 19.20 -1.13 11.43
N ALA A 305 19.19 0.19 11.48
CA ALA A 305 18.59 1.00 10.43
C ALA A 305 19.63 1.82 9.66
N GLU A 306 19.26 2.24 8.45
CA GLU A 306 20.02 3.16 7.62
C GLU A 306 19.76 4.60 8.07
N ASN A 307 20.82 5.37 8.25
CA ASN A 307 20.71 6.82 8.36
C ASN A 307 21.03 7.41 6.97
N PRO A 308 20.09 8.11 6.28
CA PRO A 308 18.96 8.85 6.87
C PRO A 308 17.56 8.26 6.64
N THR A 309 17.39 7.16 5.93
CA THR A 309 16.08 6.68 5.49
C THR A 309 15.23 6.01 6.58
N GLY A 310 15.87 5.50 7.64
CA GLY A 310 15.18 4.71 8.66
C GLY A 310 14.91 3.25 8.28
N SER A 311 15.17 2.86 7.02
CA SER A 311 14.98 1.48 6.56
C SER A 311 15.98 0.51 7.19
N THR A 312 15.67 -0.78 7.20
CA THR A 312 16.60 -1.80 7.72
C THR A 312 17.93 -1.84 6.94
N ALA A 313 19.03 -1.97 7.67
CA ALA A 313 20.38 -1.92 7.13
C ALA A 313 21.08 -3.28 7.05
N THR A 314 20.46 -4.36 7.58
CA THR A 314 21.08 -5.69 7.64
C THR A 314 20.08 -6.78 7.32
N GLY A 315 20.54 -7.82 6.58
CA GLY A 315 19.86 -9.09 6.41
C GLY A 315 20.79 -10.22 6.85
N THR A 316 20.26 -11.24 7.53
CA THR A 316 21.08 -12.36 8.01
C THR A 316 20.37 -13.71 7.91
N ILE A 317 21.18 -14.77 7.91
CA ILE A 317 20.73 -16.14 8.08
C ILE A 317 21.30 -16.69 9.39
N SER A 318 20.42 -17.07 10.32
CA SER A 318 20.82 -17.79 11.55
C SER A 318 21.09 -19.26 11.24
N VAL A 319 22.22 -19.80 11.75
CA VAL A 319 22.63 -21.22 11.61
C VAL A 319 22.34 -21.92 12.93
N VAL A 320 21.44 -22.89 12.90
CA VAL A 320 20.97 -23.62 14.10
C VAL A 320 21.40 -25.06 14.05
N ASN A 321 22.13 -25.53 15.09
CA ASN A 321 22.38 -26.95 15.29
C ASN A 321 21.14 -27.63 15.88
N LEU A 322 20.53 -28.55 15.14
CA LEU A 322 19.25 -29.17 15.52
C LEU A 322 19.39 -30.20 16.62
N SER A 323 20.59 -30.82 16.82
CA SER A 323 20.82 -31.79 17.89
C SER A 323 20.86 -31.11 19.27
N THR A 324 21.46 -29.94 19.36
CA THR A 324 21.53 -29.14 20.61
C THR A 324 20.43 -28.10 20.71
N PHE A 325 19.76 -27.82 19.61
CA PHE A 325 18.78 -26.76 19.42
C PHE A 325 19.32 -25.40 19.87
N THR A 326 20.45 -24.99 19.27
CA THR A 326 21.15 -23.74 19.59
C THR A 326 21.65 -23.06 18.32
N VAL A 327 21.63 -21.72 18.30
CA VAL A 327 22.23 -20.91 17.22
C VAL A 327 23.77 -21.03 17.34
N THR A 328 24.41 -21.46 16.26
CA THR A 328 25.87 -21.64 16.17
C THR A 328 26.58 -20.57 15.36
N GLY A 329 25.82 -19.76 14.58
CA GLY A 329 26.37 -18.69 13.74
C GLY A 329 25.30 -17.85 13.09
N SER A 330 25.73 -16.74 12.49
CA SER A 330 24.93 -15.86 11.68
C SER A 330 25.71 -15.47 10.42
N ILE A 331 25.06 -15.51 9.26
CA ILE A 331 25.65 -15.21 7.96
C ILE A 331 25.01 -13.93 7.43
N SER A 332 25.78 -12.89 7.15
CA SER A 332 25.28 -11.67 6.52
C SER A 332 24.96 -11.92 5.04
N VAL A 333 23.78 -11.48 4.59
CA VAL A 333 23.26 -11.60 3.22
C VAL A 333 22.72 -10.24 2.73
N GLY A 334 21.94 -10.21 1.66
CA GLY A 334 21.24 -9.00 1.23
C GLY A 334 20.13 -8.58 2.20
N LEU A 335 19.48 -7.45 1.91
CA LEU A 335 18.40 -6.91 2.74
C LEU A 335 17.10 -7.70 2.55
N HIS A 336 16.36 -7.85 3.63
CA HIS A 336 15.11 -8.62 3.68
C HIS A 336 15.27 -10.02 3.07
N PRO A 337 16.10 -10.91 3.65
CA PRO A 337 16.18 -12.29 3.22
C PRO A 337 14.88 -13.03 3.56
N THR A 338 14.27 -13.65 2.55
CA THR A 338 12.97 -14.32 2.60
C THR A 338 13.13 -15.82 2.34
N GLY A 339 12.62 -16.33 1.20
CA GLY A 339 12.66 -17.75 0.86
C GLY A 339 14.04 -18.30 0.58
N MET A 340 14.24 -19.56 0.89
CA MET A 340 15.51 -20.28 0.77
C MET A 340 15.33 -21.66 0.13
N ALA A 341 16.32 -22.12 -0.64
CA ALA A 341 16.32 -23.45 -1.22
C ALA A 341 17.74 -24.03 -1.33
N PHE A 342 17.89 -25.34 -1.10
CA PHE A 342 19.16 -26.04 -1.27
C PHE A 342 19.44 -26.39 -2.74
N TYR A 343 20.69 -26.22 -3.14
CA TYR A 343 21.27 -26.72 -4.39
C TYR A 343 22.63 -27.43 -4.10
N GLY A 344 22.59 -28.72 -3.93
CA GLY A 344 23.77 -29.47 -3.51
C GLY A 344 24.29 -29.01 -2.13
N GLN A 345 25.54 -28.54 -2.07
CA GLN A 345 26.13 -27.96 -0.87
C GLN A 345 25.80 -26.46 -0.69
N TYR A 346 25.12 -25.86 -1.62
CA TYR A 346 24.77 -24.43 -1.57
C TYR A 346 23.35 -24.23 -1.05
N LEU A 347 23.17 -23.13 -0.33
CA LEU A 347 21.87 -22.60 0.06
C LEU A 347 21.66 -21.28 -0.70
N LEU A 348 20.62 -21.22 -1.50
CA LEU A 348 20.16 -20.02 -2.19
C LEU A 348 19.24 -19.24 -1.26
N VAL A 349 19.40 -17.91 -1.17
CA VAL A 349 18.59 -17.03 -0.32
C VAL A 349 18.09 -15.86 -1.16
N ALA A 350 16.78 -15.66 -1.24
CA ALA A 350 16.18 -14.48 -1.87
C ALA A 350 16.30 -13.29 -0.93
N ASN A 351 16.74 -12.13 -1.46
CA ASN A 351 16.89 -10.89 -0.72
C ASN A 351 15.95 -9.84 -1.32
N ALA A 352 14.74 -9.69 -0.75
CA ALA A 352 13.63 -8.97 -1.35
C ALA A 352 13.92 -7.48 -1.61
N TYR A 353 14.67 -6.81 -0.74
CA TYR A 353 15.01 -5.38 -0.88
C TYR A 353 16.40 -5.14 -1.49
N SER A 354 17.12 -6.19 -1.85
CA SER A 354 18.40 -6.09 -2.57
C SER A 354 18.33 -6.61 -4.00
N ASP A 355 17.17 -7.06 -4.47
CA ASP A 355 16.95 -7.65 -5.81
C ASP A 355 18.04 -8.67 -6.18
N SER A 356 18.35 -9.57 -5.26
CA SER A 356 19.49 -10.50 -5.41
C SER A 356 19.24 -11.84 -4.74
N ILE A 357 20.04 -12.83 -5.17
CA ILE A 357 20.12 -14.14 -4.51
C ILE A 357 21.50 -14.27 -3.90
N SER A 358 21.58 -14.48 -2.58
CA SER A 358 22.82 -14.88 -1.91
C SER A 358 23.01 -16.39 -2.03
N VAL A 359 24.18 -16.82 -2.50
CA VAL A 359 24.59 -18.24 -2.58
C VAL A 359 25.52 -18.53 -1.43
N ILE A 360 25.05 -19.29 -0.45
CA ILE A 360 25.83 -19.67 0.74
C ILE A 360 26.43 -21.07 0.54
N ASP A 361 27.72 -21.20 0.73
CA ASP A 361 28.36 -22.51 0.88
C ASP A 361 28.15 -23.02 2.31
N THR A 362 27.32 -24.04 2.46
CA THR A 362 26.94 -24.61 3.77
C THR A 362 28.04 -25.37 4.45
N THR A 363 29.11 -25.74 3.73
CA THR A 363 30.29 -26.38 4.34
C THR A 363 31.15 -25.37 5.09
N THR A 364 31.11 -24.11 4.70
CA THR A 364 31.88 -23.02 5.33
C THR A 364 31.00 -22.01 6.06
N ASN A 365 29.70 -22.08 5.86
CA ASN A 365 28.71 -21.10 6.33
C ASN A 365 29.05 -19.65 5.92
N LYS A 366 29.41 -19.47 4.65
CA LYS A 366 29.75 -18.14 4.07
C LYS A 366 29.05 -17.94 2.74
N VAL A 367 28.72 -16.68 2.45
CA VAL A 367 28.30 -16.29 1.10
C VAL A 367 29.46 -16.52 0.14
N ALA A 368 29.29 -17.46 -0.76
CA ALA A 368 30.22 -17.75 -1.83
C ALA A 368 30.07 -16.73 -2.97
N LYS A 369 28.83 -16.26 -3.20
CA LYS A 369 28.48 -15.36 -4.30
C LYS A 369 27.12 -14.69 -4.08
N THR A 370 26.91 -13.59 -4.80
CA THR A 370 25.60 -12.95 -4.93
C THR A 370 25.25 -12.85 -6.42
N ILE A 371 24.05 -13.32 -6.79
CA ILE A 371 23.46 -13.21 -8.13
C ILE A 371 22.53 -12.00 -8.10
N ASN A 372 22.82 -11.01 -8.91
CA ASN A 372 21.95 -9.83 -9.02
C ASN A 372 20.80 -10.12 -10.01
N LEU A 373 19.59 -9.92 -9.56
CA LEU A 373 18.35 -10.06 -10.35
C LEU A 373 17.88 -8.73 -10.94
N GLY A 374 18.72 -7.70 -10.84
CA GLY A 374 18.38 -6.32 -11.20
C GLY A 374 17.52 -6.26 -12.44
N LEU A 375 16.44 -5.51 -12.33
CA LEU A 375 15.50 -5.25 -13.44
C LEU A 375 16.28 -4.81 -14.67
N PRO A 376 15.83 -5.10 -15.90
CA PRO A 376 16.50 -4.69 -17.12
C PRO A 376 16.47 -3.17 -17.35
N ILE A 377 16.09 -2.42 -16.33
CA ILE A 377 15.99 -0.97 -16.30
C ILE A 377 17.26 -0.38 -15.70
N LYS A 378 17.82 0.63 -16.35
CA LYS A 378 18.99 1.36 -15.84
C LYS A 378 18.67 2.85 -15.76
N VAL A 379 18.58 3.36 -14.54
CA VAL A 379 18.79 4.80 -14.33
C VAL A 379 20.29 5.07 -14.51
N PRO A 380 20.71 6.09 -15.25
CA PRO A 380 22.10 6.44 -15.32
C PRO A 380 22.70 6.65 -13.91
N GLY A 381 23.53 5.71 -13.48
CA GLY A 381 24.31 5.80 -12.24
C GLY A 381 23.98 4.82 -11.14
N GLU A 382 22.77 4.26 -11.04
CA GLU A 382 22.39 3.35 -9.94
C GLU A 382 21.42 2.25 -10.41
N PRO A 383 21.48 1.03 -9.82
CA PRO A 383 20.45 0.01 -10.06
C PRO A 383 19.11 0.46 -9.47
N VAL A 384 18.05 0.25 -10.21
CA VAL A 384 16.68 0.50 -9.74
C VAL A 384 16.23 -0.71 -8.94
N ALA A 385 15.67 -0.48 -7.77
CA ALA A 385 15.09 -1.51 -6.92
C ALA A 385 13.62 -1.81 -7.29
N GLY A 386 13.14 -2.95 -6.83
CA GLY A 386 11.72 -3.29 -6.87
C GLY A 386 11.37 -4.60 -7.57
N ALA A 387 12.29 -5.55 -7.77
CA ALA A 387 11.93 -6.89 -8.25
C ALA A 387 11.17 -7.71 -7.18
N GLY A 388 11.57 -7.59 -5.91
CA GLY A 388 10.95 -8.26 -4.79
C GLY A 388 11.10 -9.80 -4.82
N PRO A 389 12.32 -10.38 -4.94
CA PRO A 389 12.51 -11.83 -4.90
C PRO A 389 12.14 -12.38 -3.53
N ASN A 390 11.27 -13.40 -3.48
CA ASN A 390 10.71 -13.88 -2.20
C ASN A 390 10.67 -15.40 -2.01
N SER A 391 10.57 -16.19 -3.07
CA SER A 391 10.47 -17.66 -3.01
C SER A 391 11.34 -18.30 -4.10
N ILE A 392 11.95 -19.46 -3.80
CA ILE A 392 12.90 -20.14 -4.70
C ILE A 392 12.52 -21.61 -4.85
N ALA A 393 12.37 -22.09 -6.09
CA ALA A 393 12.33 -23.49 -6.43
C ALA A 393 13.57 -23.88 -7.24
N VAL A 394 14.16 -25.05 -6.97
CA VAL A 394 15.40 -25.52 -7.62
C VAL A 394 15.14 -26.75 -8.47
N ASP A 395 15.49 -26.70 -9.74
CA ASP A 395 15.63 -27.85 -10.64
C ASP A 395 17.09 -28.29 -10.68
N ALA A 396 17.44 -29.20 -9.78
CA ALA A 396 18.81 -29.72 -9.68
C ALA A 396 19.22 -30.58 -10.88
N VAL A 397 18.27 -31.13 -11.66
CA VAL A 397 18.54 -31.94 -12.84
C VAL A 397 19.02 -31.04 -14.00
N ASN A 398 18.36 -29.94 -14.20
CA ASN A 398 18.68 -28.97 -15.26
C ASN A 398 19.58 -27.83 -14.80
N ASN A 399 19.95 -27.78 -13.52
CA ASN A 399 20.73 -26.73 -12.88
C ASN A 399 20.07 -25.34 -13.03
N LEU A 400 18.76 -25.28 -12.79
CA LEU A 400 17.99 -24.04 -12.83
C LEU A 400 17.44 -23.68 -11.44
N ALA A 401 17.32 -22.41 -11.19
CA ALA A 401 16.48 -21.89 -10.11
C ALA A 401 15.37 -21.04 -10.68
N TYR A 402 14.18 -21.17 -10.11
CA TYR A 402 13.01 -20.35 -10.38
C TYR A 402 12.75 -19.49 -9.15
N VAL A 403 12.68 -18.17 -9.34
CA VAL A 403 12.54 -17.22 -8.23
C VAL A 403 11.30 -16.38 -8.47
N ALA A 404 10.35 -16.44 -7.55
CA ALA A 404 9.18 -15.56 -7.59
C ALA A 404 9.62 -14.12 -7.29
N LEU A 405 9.21 -13.18 -8.15
CA LEU A 405 9.46 -11.76 -8.06
C LEU A 405 8.13 -11.05 -7.80
N TYR A 406 7.87 -10.73 -6.54
CA TYR A 406 6.56 -10.26 -6.07
C TYR A 406 6.09 -8.98 -6.78
N THR A 407 6.92 -7.93 -6.74
CA THR A 407 6.56 -6.61 -7.28
C THR A 407 6.71 -6.52 -8.80
N ALA A 408 7.49 -7.44 -9.42
CA ALA A 408 7.63 -7.53 -10.87
C ALA A 408 6.61 -8.50 -11.52
N ASN A 409 5.69 -9.10 -10.76
CA ASN A 409 4.65 -10.00 -11.23
C ASN A 409 5.20 -11.09 -12.17
N SER A 410 6.29 -11.75 -11.78
CA SER A 410 6.99 -12.68 -12.65
C SER A 410 7.80 -13.74 -11.89
N VAL A 411 8.27 -14.75 -12.60
CA VAL A 411 9.23 -15.73 -12.09
C VAL A 411 10.54 -15.61 -12.87
N ALA A 412 11.64 -15.35 -12.19
CA ALA A 412 12.97 -15.33 -12.78
C ALA A 412 13.48 -16.76 -12.99
N VAL A 413 14.05 -17.04 -14.14
CA VAL A 413 14.73 -18.30 -14.47
C VAL A 413 16.24 -18.07 -14.47
N ILE A 414 16.97 -18.72 -13.58
CA ILE A 414 18.41 -18.56 -13.36
C ILE A 414 19.13 -19.85 -13.71
N ASP A 415 20.16 -19.80 -14.54
CA ASP A 415 21.12 -20.89 -14.75
C ASP A 415 22.15 -20.90 -13.61
N LEU A 416 22.11 -21.92 -12.79
CA LEU A 416 22.99 -22.07 -11.62
C LEU A 416 24.46 -22.41 -11.98
N ASN A 417 24.74 -22.86 -13.23
CA ASN A 417 26.11 -23.08 -13.68
C ASN A 417 26.81 -21.79 -14.11
N SER A 418 26.09 -20.97 -14.89
CA SER A 418 26.59 -19.66 -15.33
C SER A 418 26.26 -18.53 -14.35
N GLU A 419 25.29 -18.79 -13.44
CA GLU A 419 24.75 -17.83 -12.47
C GLU A 419 24.20 -16.55 -13.14
N GLN A 420 23.52 -16.77 -14.26
CA GLN A 420 22.92 -15.71 -15.07
C GLN A 420 21.41 -15.84 -15.10
N LEU A 421 20.73 -14.70 -15.06
CA LEU A 421 19.31 -14.61 -15.41
C LEU A 421 19.12 -14.99 -16.89
N LEU A 422 18.35 -16.04 -17.16
CA LEU A 422 18.02 -16.49 -18.50
C LEU A 422 16.80 -15.78 -19.07
N GLY A 423 15.85 -15.40 -18.23
CA GLY A 423 14.63 -14.71 -18.62
C GLY A 423 13.59 -14.69 -17.50
N LEU A 424 12.41 -14.16 -17.83
CA LEU A 424 11.29 -13.95 -16.90
C LEU A 424 10.03 -14.63 -17.46
N ILE A 425 9.25 -15.26 -16.60
CA ILE A 425 7.95 -15.84 -16.88
C ILE A 425 6.88 -14.93 -16.28
N PRO A 426 5.88 -14.45 -17.04
CA PRO A 426 4.83 -13.60 -16.47
C PRO A 426 3.93 -14.41 -15.50
N ALA A 427 3.66 -13.84 -14.36
CA ALA A 427 2.81 -14.40 -13.30
C ALA A 427 1.57 -13.52 -13.08
N GLY A 428 0.74 -13.89 -12.10
CA GLY A 428 -0.34 -13.02 -11.62
C GLY A 428 0.19 -11.90 -10.72
N TYR A 429 -0.70 -11.04 -10.25
CA TYR A 429 -0.37 -9.90 -9.42
C TYR A 429 0.15 -10.35 -8.05
N GLY A 430 1.37 -9.95 -7.69
CA GLY A 430 2.05 -10.33 -6.47
C GLY A 430 2.47 -11.81 -6.44
N ALA A 431 3.43 -12.23 -7.28
CA ALA A 431 3.96 -13.61 -7.27
C ALA A 431 4.62 -13.92 -5.91
N SER A 432 3.88 -14.59 -5.02
CA SER A 432 4.24 -14.78 -3.61
C SER A 432 5.01 -16.07 -3.34
N SER A 433 4.82 -17.12 -4.15
CA SER A 433 5.48 -18.41 -3.94
C SER A 433 5.60 -19.19 -5.24
N VAL A 434 6.68 -19.96 -5.40
CA VAL A 434 6.89 -20.85 -6.54
C VAL A 434 7.36 -22.23 -6.09
N VAL A 435 6.78 -23.27 -6.63
CA VAL A 435 7.25 -24.67 -6.47
C VAL A 435 7.36 -25.36 -7.82
N LEU A 436 8.28 -26.31 -7.92
CA LEU A 436 8.51 -27.14 -9.11
C LEU A 436 7.77 -28.46 -8.97
N ASP A 437 6.80 -28.74 -9.83
CA ASP A 437 6.30 -30.08 -10.07
C ASP A 437 7.15 -30.76 -11.16
N ALA A 438 8.22 -31.41 -10.69
CA ALA A 438 9.14 -32.10 -11.60
C ALA A 438 8.51 -33.33 -12.25
N ALA A 439 7.44 -33.89 -11.68
CA ALA A 439 6.75 -35.07 -12.24
C ALA A 439 5.95 -34.72 -13.49
N ASP A 440 5.29 -33.59 -13.47
CA ASP A 440 4.47 -33.09 -14.59
C ASP A 440 5.24 -32.06 -15.46
N GLY A 441 6.43 -31.59 -15.03
CA GLY A 441 7.27 -30.64 -15.77
C GLY A 441 6.71 -29.22 -15.76
N GLU A 442 6.16 -28.80 -14.62
CA GLU A 442 5.45 -27.55 -14.45
C GLU A 442 5.94 -26.76 -13.23
N LEU A 443 5.71 -25.45 -13.27
CA LEU A 443 5.83 -24.56 -12.12
C LEU A 443 4.44 -24.23 -11.62
N LEU A 444 4.27 -24.27 -10.31
CA LEU A 444 3.08 -23.78 -9.62
C LEU A 444 3.45 -22.46 -8.96
N VAL A 445 2.78 -21.37 -9.32
CA VAL A 445 3.08 -20.03 -8.84
C VAL A 445 1.86 -19.48 -8.11
N ALA A 446 1.97 -19.27 -6.82
CA ALA A 446 0.95 -18.55 -6.06
C ALA A 446 1.08 -17.05 -6.34
N ASN A 447 -0.04 -16.41 -6.60
CA ASN A 447 -0.12 -14.98 -6.89
C ASN A 447 -1.02 -14.35 -5.82
N ASP A 448 -0.44 -13.58 -4.95
CA ASP A 448 -1.09 -13.03 -3.76
C ASP A 448 -2.38 -12.28 -4.10
N LYS A 449 -2.27 -11.27 -4.92
CA LYS A 449 -3.41 -10.46 -5.39
C LYS A 449 -4.00 -10.97 -6.73
N GLY A 450 -3.36 -11.95 -7.35
CA GLY A 450 -3.84 -12.74 -8.50
C GLY A 450 -4.18 -11.94 -9.75
N ILE A 451 -5.43 -11.53 -9.89
CA ILE A 451 -5.90 -10.67 -10.98
C ILE A 451 -6.35 -9.30 -10.49
N GLY A 452 -5.97 -8.93 -9.26
CA GLY A 452 -6.43 -7.71 -8.62
C GLY A 452 -7.88 -7.84 -8.16
N THR A 453 -8.55 -6.70 -8.04
CA THR A 453 -9.98 -6.63 -7.73
C THR A 453 -10.84 -7.09 -8.90
N THR A 454 -12.10 -7.42 -8.62
CA THR A 454 -13.07 -7.78 -9.67
C THR A 454 -13.48 -6.57 -10.49
N GLY A 455 -12.57 -6.06 -11.29
CA GLY A 455 -12.93 -5.09 -12.30
C GLY A 455 -14.04 -5.60 -13.24
N PHE A 456 -14.64 -4.66 -13.93
CA PHE A 456 -15.71 -4.90 -14.89
C PHE A 456 -15.43 -6.05 -15.86
N GLY A 457 -16.39 -6.94 -16.05
CA GLY A 457 -16.33 -8.01 -17.06
C GLY A 457 -15.88 -9.38 -16.55
N VAL A 458 -15.48 -9.52 -15.29
CA VAL A 458 -15.23 -10.82 -14.68
C VAL A 458 -16.52 -11.36 -14.08
N ALA A 459 -16.95 -12.53 -14.53
CA ALA A 459 -17.91 -13.27 -13.74
C ALA A 459 -17.24 -13.61 -12.40
N PRO A 460 -17.77 -13.17 -11.25
CA PRO A 460 -17.22 -13.58 -9.98
C PRO A 460 -17.13 -15.11 -9.94
N PRO A 461 -16.07 -15.68 -9.34
CA PRO A 461 -16.02 -17.11 -9.12
C PRO A 461 -17.29 -17.54 -8.37
N PRO A 462 -17.79 -18.77 -8.59
CA PRO A 462 -19.04 -19.23 -7.98
C PRO A 462 -18.95 -19.06 -6.46
N THR A 463 -19.79 -18.16 -5.95
CA THR A 463 -19.83 -17.80 -4.54
C THR A 463 -20.17 -19.01 -3.69
N ASN A 464 -19.31 -19.33 -2.75
CA ASN A 464 -19.69 -20.21 -1.66
C ASN A 464 -20.52 -19.38 -0.65
N THR A 465 -21.83 -19.37 -0.85
CA THR A 465 -22.82 -18.48 -0.22
C THR A 465 -22.98 -18.64 1.29
N ALA A 466 -22.19 -19.49 1.96
CA ALA A 466 -22.38 -19.83 3.37
C ALA A 466 -21.62 -18.94 4.36
N GLU A 467 -20.76 -18.02 3.93
CA GLU A 467 -19.70 -17.49 4.80
C GLU A 467 -19.59 -15.99 4.94
N ASN A 468 -20.35 -15.23 4.20
CA ASN A 468 -20.41 -13.80 4.42
C ASN A 468 -21.49 -13.51 5.49
N SER A 469 -21.07 -13.34 6.75
CA SER A 469 -22.00 -13.08 7.86
C SER A 469 -22.76 -11.75 7.70
N TYR A 470 -22.19 -10.80 6.96
CA TYR A 470 -22.85 -9.54 6.61
C TYR A 470 -23.90 -9.71 5.52
N ALA A 471 -23.69 -10.61 4.58
CA ALA A 471 -24.65 -10.92 3.53
C ALA A 471 -25.99 -11.42 4.07
N THR A 472 -25.99 -12.14 5.19
CA THR A 472 -27.22 -12.68 5.82
C THR A 472 -28.04 -11.60 6.53
N GLU A 473 -27.43 -10.53 6.99
CA GLU A 473 -28.12 -9.44 7.69
C GLU A 473 -28.82 -8.48 6.74
N PHE A 474 -28.26 -8.28 5.54
CA PHE A 474 -28.75 -7.29 4.57
C PHE A 474 -29.06 -7.85 3.17
N GLY A 475 -28.93 -9.16 2.97
CA GLY A 475 -29.21 -9.81 1.68
C GLY A 475 -28.19 -9.53 0.59
N VAL A 476 -27.01 -9.01 0.94
CA VAL A 476 -25.90 -8.73 0.02
C VAL A 476 -25.00 -9.97 -0.04
N THR A 477 -24.80 -10.51 -1.24
CA THR A 477 -24.03 -11.76 -1.45
C THR A 477 -22.76 -11.52 -2.24
N ASP A 478 -22.25 -10.29 -2.28
CA ASP A 478 -21.30 -9.89 -3.31
C ASP A 478 -19.93 -9.50 -2.79
N LEU A 479 -18.96 -9.55 -3.70
CA LEU A 479 -17.59 -9.18 -3.52
C LEU A 479 -17.45 -7.68 -3.28
N ASN A 480 -16.62 -7.34 -2.32
CA ASN A 480 -16.10 -6.00 -2.19
C ASN A 480 -15.18 -5.70 -3.39
N THR A 481 -15.42 -4.60 -4.10
CA THR A 481 -14.61 -4.20 -5.26
C THR A 481 -13.15 -3.90 -4.92
N HIS A 482 -12.83 -3.75 -3.66
CA HIS A 482 -11.50 -3.54 -3.11
C HIS A 482 -10.78 -4.84 -2.73
N GLN A 483 -11.40 -5.99 -2.91
CA GLN A 483 -10.87 -7.28 -2.48
C GLN A 483 -10.16 -8.00 -3.63
N ASP A 484 -8.89 -8.33 -3.40
CA ASP A 484 -8.08 -9.07 -4.34
C ASP A 484 -8.57 -10.49 -4.60
N LEU A 485 -8.36 -10.98 -5.79
CA LEU A 485 -8.67 -12.35 -6.23
C LEU A 485 -7.39 -13.15 -6.44
N GLY A 486 -6.84 -13.68 -5.36
CA GLY A 486 -5.65 -14.53 -5.39
C GLY A 486 -5.80 -15.72 -6.32
N THR A 487 -4.72 -16.07 -7.00
CA THR A 487 -4.70 -17.15 -7.98
C THR A 487 -3.49 -18.05 -7.86
N VAL A 488 -3.52 -19.19 -8.53
CA VAL A 488 -2.32 -19.98 -8.84
C VAL A 488 -2.16 -20.09 -10.34
N SER A 489 -0.95 -19.91 -10.85
CA SER A 489 -0.58 -20.19 -12.24
C SER A 489 0.09 -21.57 -12.31
N ILE A 490 -0.43 -22.46 -13.15
CA ILE A 490 0.19 -23.75 -13.51
C ILE A 490 0.90 -23.53 -14.84
N VAL A 491 2.24 -23.46 -14.82
CA VAL A 491 3.04 -23.03 -15.96
C VAL A 491 3.94 -24.15 -16.45
N PRO A 492 3.71 -24.72 -17.64
CA PRO A 492 4.66 -25.63 -18.25
C PRO A 492 6.03 -24.97 -18.40
N ILE A 493 7.10 -25.67 -18.00
CA ILE A 493 8.46 -25.13 -18.05
C ILE A 493 8.79 -24.70 -19.50
N PRO A 494 9.03 -23.41 -19.77
CA PRO A 494 9.21 -22.89 -21.12
C PRO A 494 10.56 -23.32 -21.72
N ASN A 495 10.58 -23.58 -23.02
CA ASN A 495 11.85 -23.67 -23.74
C ASN A 495 12.43 -22.26 -23.97
N THR A 496 13.68 -22.19 -24.44
CA THR A 496 14.43 -20.92 -24.60
C THR A 496 13.70 -19.89 -25.46
N SER A 497 13.04 -20.28 -26.55
CA SER A 497 12.33 -19.34 -27.43
C SER A 497 11.05 -18.81 -26.78
N THR A 498 10.34 -19.65 -26.05
CA THR A 498 9.15 -19.27 -25.28
C THR A 498 9.54 -18.35 -24.11
N LEU A 499 10.63 -18.66 -23.39
CA LEU A 499 11.12 -17.84 -22.30
C LEU A 499 11.53 -16.43 -22.77
N LEU A 500 12.13 -16.31 -23.95
CA LEU A 500 12.47 -15.00 -24.51
C LEU A 500 11.21 -14.16 -24.80
N ALA A 501 10.17 -14.76 -25.40
CA ALA A 501 8.90 -14.07 -25.63
C ALA A 501 8.21 -13.68 -24.33
N MET A 502 8.23 -14.58 -23.32
CA MET A 502 7.69 -14.30 -22.00
C MET A 502 8.45 -13.15 -21.30
N THR A 503 9.78 -13.10 -21.45
CA THR A 503 10.61 -12.01 -20.89
C THR A 503 10.24 -10.65 -21.50
N GLN A 504 9.99 -10.61 -22.79
CA GLN A 504 9.51 -9.39 -23.45
C GLN A 504 8.12 -9.00 -22.90
N GLN A 505 7.23 -9.97 -22.73
CA GLN A 505 5.91 -9.74 -22.15
C GLN A 505 5.99 -9.14 -20.75
N VAL A 506 6.87 -9.67 -19.87
CA VAL A 506 7.07 -9.11 -18.53
C VAL A 506 7.56 -7.65 -18.61
N SER A 507 8.44 -7.34 -19.58
CA SER A 507 8.91 -5.97 -19.79
C SER A 507 7.78 -5.02 -20.19
N GLU A 508 6.89 -5.45 -21.07
CA GLU A 508 5.72 -4.68 -21.51
C GLU A 508 4.70 -4.54 -20.38
N ASN A 509 4.44 -5.61 -19.61
CA ASN A 509 3.51 -5.61 -18.48
C ASN A 509 3.90 -4.61 -17.38
N ASN A 510 5.20 -4.40 -17.19
CA ASN A 510 5.76 -3.51 -16.17
C ASN A 510 6.17 -2.14 -16.77
N HIS A 511 5.85 -1.87 -18.01
CA HIS A 511 6.21 -0.63 -18.72
C HIS A 511 7.72 -0.33 -18.79
N TRP A 512 8.58 -1.36 -18.68
CA TRP A 512 10.04 -1.17 -18.70
C TRP A 512 10.58 -0.76 -20.05
N ASP A 513 9.83 -1.01 -21.11
CA ASP A 513 10.10 -0.55 -22.47
C ASP A 513 10.01 0.98 -22.61
N LEU A 514 9.24 1.65 -21.73
CA LEU A 514 9.09 3.12 -21.74
C LEU A 514 10.27 3.87 -21.11
N THR A 515 11.16 3.18 -20.41
CA THR A 515 12.24 3.82 -19.62
C THR A 515 13.41 4.38 -20.48
N GLU A 516 13.49 4.06 -21.75
CA GLU A 516 14.54 4.62 -22.65
C GLU A 516 14.47 6.15 -22.79
N ASN A 517 13.36 6.76 -22.44
CA ASN A 517 13.12 8.20 -22.54
C ASN A 517 13.53 8.99 -21.28
N ILE A 518 13.94 8.32 -20.19
CA ILE A 518 14.33 9.00 -18.96
C ILE A 518 15.73 9.57 -19.13
N LYS A 519 15.80 10.88 -19.35
CA LYS A 519 17.05 11.60 -19.55
C LYS A 519 17.27 12.57 -18.40
N SER A 520 18.39 12.42 -17.71
CA SER A 520 18.88 13.49 -16.82
C SER A 520 19.51 14.62 -17.62
N ALA A 521 19.38 15.84 -17.13
CA ALA A 521 20.13 16.97 -17.69
C ALA A 521 21.63 16.72 -17.53
N SER A 522 22.38 16.65 -18.62
CA SER A 522 23.83 16.52 -18.54
C SER A 522 24.45 17.84 -18.09
N GLY A 523 25.28 17.78 -17.05
CA GLY A 523 26.06 18.94 -16.61
C GLY A 523 26.83 19.53 -17.79
N GLY A 524 26.54 20.80 -18.15
CA GLY A 524 27.16 21.50 -19.29
C GLY A 524 26.26 21.74 -20.49
N SER A 525 24.99 21.25 -20.48
CA SER A 525 24.00 21.64 -21.49
C SER A 525 23.63 23.12 -21.35
N PRO A 526 23.31 23.83 -22.44
CA PRO A 526 22.80 25.21 -22.33
C PRO A 526 21.55 25.21 -21.41
N LYS A 527 21.46 26.21 -20.52
CA LYS A 527 20.29 26.40 -19.68
C LYS A 527 19.05 26.52 -20.57
N LYS A 528 18.16 25.55 -20.49
CA LYS A 528 16.87 25.64 -21.15
C LYS A 528 15.99 26.69 -20.47
N ALA A 529 15.07 27.27 -21.23
CA ALA A 529 14.02 28.08 -20.63
C ALA A 529 13.18 27.21 -19.67
N PRO A 530 12.77 27.74 -18.51
CA PRO A 530 11.88 27.01 -17.60
C PRO A 530 10.55 26.69 -18.28
N VAL A 531 10.03 25.51 -18.00
CA VAL A 531 8.69 25.05 -18.41
C VAL A 531 7.92 24.55 -17.18
N ALA A 532 6.63 24.30 -17.26
CA ALA A 532 5.88 23.80 -16.12
C ALA A 532 6.43 22.43 -15.68
N ILE A 533 6.39 21.44 -16.58
CA ILE A 533 6.98 20.12 -16.35
C ILE A 533 8.22 19.95 -17.24
N PRO A 534 9.43 19.94 -16.69
CA PRO A 534 10.64 19.74 -17.46
C PRO A 534 10.70 18.36 -18.14
N ALA A 535 11.17 18.30 -19.38
CA ALA A 535 11.33 17.04 -20.10
C ALA A 535 12.48 16.16 -19.60
N LYS A 536 13.38 16.71 -18.76
CA LYS A 536 14.50 15.99 -18.17
C LYS A 536 14.61 16.33 -16.69
N ILE A 537 14.93 15.34 -15.88
CA ILE A 537 15.23 15.54 -14.46
C ILE A 537 16.37 16.56 -14.32
N GLY A 538 16.13 17.62 -13.54
CA GLY A 538 17.08 18.70 -13.28
C GLY A 538 17.10 19.83 -14.33
N ASP A 539 16.31 19.77 -15.40
CA ASP A 539 16.00 20.95 -16.20
C ASP A 539 15.11 21.92 -15.36
N PRO A 540 15.16 23.24 -15.59
CA PRO A 540 14.46 24.20 -14.74
C PRO A 540 12.92 24.16 -14.93
N SER A 541 12.19 24.12 -13.82
CA SER A 541 10.74 24.28 -13.79
C SER A 541 10.31 25.73 -13.52
N LEU A 542 9.14 26.13 -14.03
CA LEU A 542 8.41 27.37 -13.64
C LEU A 542 7.85 27.24 -12.22
N ILE A 543 7.51 26.02 -11.81
CA ILE A 543 6.98 25.71 -10.47
C ILE A 543 8.18 25.56 -9.51
N LYS A 544 8.10 26.23 -8.36
CA LYS A 544 9.15 26.28 -7.34
C LYS A 544 8.69 25.76 -5.99
N HIS A 545 7.39 25.77 -5.76
CA HIS A 545 6.77 25.33 -4.53
C HIS A 545 5.71 24.27 -4.87
N VAL A 546 5.84 23.11 -4.28
CA VAL A 546 4.92 21.99 -4.41
C VAL A 546 4.31 21.69 -3.05
N PHE A 547 3.00 21.59 -3.02
CA PHE A 547 2.22 21.22 -1.85
C PHE A 547 1.52 19.90 -2.15
N VAL A 548 1.67 18.92 -1.25
CA VAL A 548 0.99 17.63 -1.32
C VAL A 548 -0.02 17.57 -0.18
N ILE A 549 -1.30 17.51 -0.50
CA ILE A 549 -2.38 17.36 0.48
C ILE A 549 -2.86 15.93 0.41
N ILE A 550 -2.67 15.18 1.49
CA ILE A 550 -3.07 13.78 1.63
C ILE A 550 -4.36 13.75 2.43
N ARG A 551 -5.35 13.03 1.91
CA ARG A 551 -6.68 12.86 2.46
C ARG A 551 -6.92 11.38 2.77
N GLU A 552 -8.09 11.07 3.35
CA GLU A 552 -8.41 9.74 3.89
C GLU A 552 -9.67 9.14 3.26
N ASN A 553 -9.47 8.01 2.57
CA ASN A 553 -10.39 6.91 2.37
C ASN A 553 -11.68 7.18 1.59
N ARG A 554 -11.63 7.93 0.45
CA ARG A 554 -12.85 8.09 -0.37
C ARG A 554 -12.65 7.65 -1.81
N THR A 555 -13.70 6.96 -2.33
CA THR A 555 -13.77 6.68 -3.76
C THR A 555 -14.25 7.90 -4.55
N TYR A 556 -13.94 7.91 -5.84
CA TYR A 556 -14.39 8.91 -6.78
C TYR A 556 -15.93 9.09 -6.76
N ASP A 557 -16.67 7.99 -6.84
CA ASP A 557 -18.13 8.05 -6.87
C ASP A 557 -18.73 8.58 -5.57
N GLN A 558 -18.15 8.25 -4.40
CA GLN A 558 -18.67 8.75 -3.13
C GLN A 558 -18.63 10.27 -3.03
N MET A 559 -17.60 10.90 -3.63
CA MET A 559 -17.30 12.33 -3.50
C MET A 559 -17.82 13.16 -4.65
N ILE A 560 -17.49 12.79 -5.86
CA ILE A 560 -17.71 13.57 -7.09
C ILE A 560 -18.39 12.75 -8.19
N GLY A 561 -18.98 11.61 -7.86
CA GLY A 561 -19.74 10.78 -8.79
C GLY A 561 -20.96 11.46 -9.39
N ASP A 562 -21.44 12.55 -8.78
CA ASP A 562 -22.56 13.38 -9.27
C ASP A 562 -22.13 14.55 -10.18
N VAL A 563 -20.82 14.76 -10.41
CA VAL A 563 -20.32 15.79 -11.30
C VAL A 563 -20.76 15.52 -12.74
N ALA A 564 -21.48 16.48 -13.31
CA ALA A 564 -21.95 16.36 -14.69
C ALA A 564 -20.77 16.47 -15.67
N GLY A 565 -20.67 15.51 -16.59
CA GLY A 565 -19.58 15.45 -17.58
C GLY A 565 -18.48 14.46 -17.26
N GLY A 566 -18.31 14.03 -16.00
CA GLY A 566 -17.35 13.00 -15.62
C GLY A 566 -17.93 11.57 -15.66
N ASN A 567 -17.08 10.55 -15.58
CA ASN A 567 -17.47 9.14 -15.48
C ASN A 567 -17.81 8.74 -14.03
N GLY A 568 -18.85 9.33 -13.43
CA GLY A 568 -19.30 9.03 -12.06
C GLY A 568 -20.70 8.42 -12.00
N ASP A 569 -21.06 7.74 -10.91
CA ASP A 569 -22.42 7.30 -10.60
C ASP A 569 -23.07 8.19 -9.55
N PRO A 570 -23.98 9.11 -9.93
CA PRO A 570 -24.64 9.99 -8.97
C PRO A 570 -25.39 9.26 -7.86
N SER A 571 -25.77 8.00 -8.06
CA SER A 571 -26.49 7.23 -7.05
C SER A 571 -25.59 6.81 -5.88
N LEU A 572 -24.27 6.83 -6.07
CA LEU A 572 -23.26 6.50 -5.08
C LEU A 572 -22.66 7.74 -4.38
N ALA A 573 -22.89 8.95 -4.91
CA ALA A 573 -22.33 10.20 -4.42
C ALA A 573 -22.99 10.65 -3.09
N VAL A 574 -22.69 9.93 -2.02
CA VAL A 574 -23.27 10.20 -0.67
C VAL A 574 -22.66 11.42 0.00
N PHE A 575 -21.49 11.85 -0.46
CA PHE A 575 -20.77 13.04 0.01
C PHE A 575 -20.68 14.13 -1.08
N GLY A 576 -21.49 14.02 -2.14
CA GLY A 576 -21.51 14.94 -3.26
C GLY A 576 -22.16 16.31 -2.97
N ASP A 577 -22.62 16.98 -4.02
CA ASP A 577 -23.23 18.32 -3.94
C ASP A 577 -24.67 18.31 -3.39
N GLY A 578 -25.22 17.15 -3.07
CA GLY A 578 -26.58 16.96 -2.58
C GLY A 578 -27.64 16.87 -3.67
N SER A 579 -27.29 17.03 -4.94
CA SER A 579 -28.23 17.01 -6.06
C SER A 579 -28.90 15.66 -6.24
N ALA A 580 -28.14 14.60 -6.06
CA ALA A 580 -28.60 13.20 -6.22
C ALA A 580 -29.59 12.72 -5.15
N ALA A 581 -29.55 13.29 -3.96
CA ALA A 581 -30.34 12.87 -2.80
C ALA A 581 -31.29 13.93 -2.25
N GLY A 582 -31.26 15.17 -2.76
CA GLY A 582 -31.97 16.31 -2.18
C GLY A 582 -31.45 16.66 -0.78
N SER A 583 -30.20 16.28 -0.47
CA SER A 583 -29.49 16.54 0.77
C SER A 583 -28.72 17.86 0.71
N THR A 584 -28.15 18.29 1.83
CA THR A 584 -27.24 19.42 1.88
C THR A 584 -25.93 19.06 1.19
N PRO A 585 -25.32 19.95 0.37
CA PRO A 585 -24.00 19.75 -0.18
C PRO A 585 -22.97 19.47 0.92
N VAL A 586 -22.14 18.46 0.71
CA VAL A 586 -21.12 18.04 1.67
C VAL A 586 -19.74 18.47 1.20
N SER A 587 -19.46 18.36 -0.11
CA SER A 587 -18.14 18.63 -0.71
C SER A 587 -18.18 19.76 -1.75
N PRO A 588 -18.64 21.00 -1.38
CA PRO A 588 -18.75 22.08 -2.35
C PRO A 588 -17.40 22.58 -2.89
N ASN A 589 -16.30 22.43 -2.14
CA ASN A 589 -14.99 22.85 -2.61
C ASN A 589 -14.44 21.86 -3.65
N ALA A 590 -14.59 20.55 -3.44
CA ALA A 590 -14.23 19.53 -4.42
C ALA A 590 -14.95 19.74 -5.75
N HIS A 591 -16.28 20.06 -5.72
CA HIS A 591 -17.04 20.36 -6.92
C HIS A 591 -16.60 21.67 -7.59
N ALA A 592 -16.34 22.73 -6.82
CA ALA A 592 -15.86 24.00 -7.37
C ALA A 592 -14.45 23.88 -7.98
N LEU A 593 -13.62 22.96 -7.48
CA LEU A 593 -12.31 22.68 -8.06
C LEU A 593 -12.43 22.07 -9.46
N VAL A 594 -13.26 21.05 -9.63
CA VAL A 594 -13.42 20.39 -10.95
C VAL A 594 -14.23 21.22 -11.95
N GLU A 595 -14.93 22.28 -11.51
CA GLU A 595 -15.48 23.29 -12.41
C GLU A 595 -14.42 24.24 -13.00
N ARG A 596 -13.23 24.28 -12.41
CA ARG A 596 -12.13 25.15 -12.86
C ARG A 596 -10.92 24.38 -13.35
N PHE A 597 -10.53 23.29 -12.67
CA PHE A 597 -9.37 22.45 -12.99
C PHE A 597 -9.84 21.11 -13.58
N PRO A 598 -8.98 20.35 -14.29
CA PRO A 598 -9.39 19.11 -14.90
C PRO A 598 -9.98 18.12 -13.89
N LEU A 599 -11.08 17.50 -14.26
CA LEU A 599 -11.68 16.39 -13.56
C LEU A 599 -10.95 15.10 -13.94
N LEU A 600 -10.18 14.53 -13.02
CA LEU A 600 -9.50 13.25 -13.21
C LEU A 600 -10.48 12.12 -12.89
N ASP A 601 -11.15 11.58 -13.88
CA ASP A 601 -12.17 10.55 -13.65
C ASP A 601 -11.65 9.11 -13.81
N ASN A 602 -10.34 8.96 -14.01
CA ASN A 602 -9.64 7.69 -14.16
C ASN A 602 -8.34 7.69 -13.32
N PHE A 603 -8.45 8.15 -12.07
CA PHE A 603 -7.35 8.20 -11.09
C PHE A 603 -7.53 7.10 -10.03
N TYR A 604 -6.45 6.41 -9.65
CA TYR A 604 -6.49 5.25 -8.78
C TYR A 604 -5.44 5.30 -7.65
N ASP A 605 -5.83 4.80 -6.48
CA ASP A 605 -4.93 4.51 -5.37
C ASP A 605 -4.54 3.03 -5.45
N PRO A 606 -3.24 2.68 -5.57
CA PRO A 606 -2.81 1.29 -5.65
C PRO A 606 -3.01 0.49 -4.38
N SER A 607 -3.20 1.19 -3.27
CA SER A 607 -3.29 0.66 -1.91
C SER A 607 -4.61 -0.04 -1.62
N ARG A 608 -4.58 -0.86 -0.59
CA ARG A 608 -5.76 -1.49 -0.01
C ARG A 608 -6.25 -0.76 1.25
N GLN A 609 -5.33 -0.17 1.99
CA GLN A 609 -5.53 0.46 3.30
C GLN A 609 -4.60 1.65 3.43
N SER A 610 -4.86 2.53 4.39
CA SER A 610 -3.98 3.66 4.70
C SER A 610 -2.55 3.20 5.00
N ALA A 611 -2.39 2.03 5.63
CA ALA A 611 -1.08 1.45 5.96
C ALA A 611 -0.13 1.38 4.76
N ASP A 612 -0.58 0.87 3.64
CA ASP A 612 0.21 0.80 2.39
C ASP A 612 0.00 2.04 1.51
N GLY A 613 -1.09 2.79 1.69
CA GLY A 613 -1.42 3.99 0.91
C GLY A 613 -0.40 5.11 1.06
N HIS A 614 -0.06 5.46 2.28
CA HIS A 614 0.98 6.45 2.54
C HIS A 614 2.33 6.04 1.92
N ASN A 615 2.68 4.73 1.94
CA ASN A 615 3.87 4.23 1.28
C ASN A 615 3.81 4.42 -0.24
N TRP A 616 2.66 4.20 -0.88
CA TRP A 616 2.49 4.45 -2.32
C TRP A 616 2.71 5.92 -2.68
N ILE A 617 2.22 6.85 -1.86
CA ILE A 617 2.42 8.31 -2.08
C ILE A 617 3.89 8.68 -1.92
N VAL A 618 4.51 8.34 -0.79
CA VAL A 618 5.82 8.90 -0.44
C VAL A 618 7.01 8.01 -0.79
N GLN A 619 6.81 6.72 -1.05
CA GLN A 619 7.82 5.78 -1.53
C GLN A 619 7.56 5.33 -2.97
N ALA A 620 6.43 5.71 -3.57
CA ALA A 620 5.94 5.23 -4.87
C ALA A 620 5.81 3.70 -4.97
N MET A 621 5.72 3.02 -3.85
CA MET A 621 5.45 1.58 -3.74
C MET A 621 5.13 1.19 -2.30
N ALA A 622 4.29 0.17 -2.12
CA ALA A 622 4.28 -0.61 -0.89
C ALA A 622 5.39 -1.67 -0.99
N PRO A 623 6.38 -1.70 -0.09
CA PRO A 623 7.41 -2.73 -0.07
C PRO A 623 6.83 -4.13 0.19
N TYR A 624 7.56 -5.20 -0.19
CA TYR A 624 7.09 -6.58 -0.08
C TYR A 624 6.54 -6.94 1.31
N SER A 625 7.27 -6.59 2.37
CA SER A 625 6.86 -6.95 3.75
C SER A 625 5.60 -6.21 4.19
N ASP A 626 5.39 -5.00 3.71
CA ASP A 626 4.19 -4.22 3.95
C ASP A 626 2.99 -4.77 3.16
N ASP A 627 3.11 -4.87 1.84
CA ASP A 627 2.02 -5.31 0.96
C ASP A 627 1.55 -6.75 1.27
N ILE A 628 2.48 -7.67 1.61
CA ILE A 628 2.12 -9.06 1.92
C ILE A 628 1.36 -9.19 3.24
N GLN A 629 1.55 -8.26 4.18
CA GLN A 629 0.92 -8.27 5.50
C GLN A 629 -0.34 -7.40 5.58
N SER A 630 -0.49 -6.42 4.69
CA SER A 630 -1.56 -5.41 4.76
C SER A 630 -2.98 -5.91 5.03
N PRO A 631 -3.41 -7.14 4.68
CA PRO A 631 -4.77 -7.57 4.95
C PRO A 631 -5.12 -7.80 6.42
N ASP A 632 -4.16 -8.15 7.28
CA ASP A 632 -4.45 -8.65 8.63
C ASP A 632 -3.58 -8.04 9.76
N TRP A 633 -2.79 -7.00 9.48
CA TRP A 633 -2.03 -6.25 10.52
C TRP A 633 -1.29 -7.13 11.52
N LEU A 634 -0.36 -7.90 11.01
CA LEU A 634 0.34 -8.89 11.84
C LEU A 634 1.55 -8.30 12.57
N ARG A 635 1.95 -7.06 12.20
CA ARG A 635 3.07 -6.33 12.81
C ARG A 635 2.67 -4.87 13.08
N ASP A 636 3.65 -4.00 13.28
CA ASP A 636 3.47 -2.58 13.56
C ASP A 636 2.88 -1.83 12.36
N TYR A 637 2.28 -0.66 12.63
CA TYR A 637 1.68 0.15 11.58
C TYR A 637 2.78 0.83 10.74
N PRO A 638 2.85 0.60 9.42
CA PRO A 638 4.01 1.01 8.62
C PRO A 638 4.12 2.52 8.43
N SER A 639 3.00 3.24 8.30
CA SER A 639 3.01 4.68 8.00
C SER A 639 3.08 5.60 9.22
N ASN A 640 3.31 5.07 10.42
CA ASN A 640 3.56 5.89 11.60
C ASN A 640 5.05 6.24 11.81
N GLY A 641 5.93 5.71 10.99
CA GLY A 641 7.38 5.88 11.11
C GLY A 641 8.06 4.86 12.03
N GLY A 642 7.31 3.98 12.71
CA GLY A 642 7.81 3.03 13.70
C GLY A 642 8.25 1.68 13.16
N ASP A 643 7.98 1.34 11.90
CA ASP A 643 8.32 0.05 11.33
C ASP A 643 9.39 0.11 10.23
N ALA A 644 10.65 -0.10 10.60
CA ALA A 644 11.80 -0.01 9.69
C ALA A 644 11.78 -1.06 8.56
N ILE A 645 11.01 -2.15 8.67
CA ILE A 645 10.89 -3.15 7.58
C ILE A 645 9.92 -2.70 6.48
N ALA A 646 9.05 -1.75 6.76
CA ALA A 646 8.11 -1.20 5.79
C ALA A 646 8.74 -0.14 4.87
N TYR A 647 10.04 0.16 5.00
CA TYR A 647 10.70 1.22 4.22
C TYR A 647 11.74 0.66 3.27
N GLN A 648 11.67 1.07 2.00
CA GLN A 648 12.64 0.68 1.00
C GLN A 648 13.99 1.39 1.20
N LYS A 649 15.06 0.81 0.67
CA LYS A 649 16.43 1.37 0.78
C LYS A 649 16.58 2.75 0.12
N ALA A 650 15.85 3.05 -0.93
CA ALA A 650 15.89 4.36 -1.59
C ALA A 650 15.34 5.45 -0.66
N GLY A 651 14.52 5.10 0.30
CA GLY A 651 13.82 5.97 1.22
C GLY A 651 12.54 6.52 0.63
N HIS A 652 12.16 7.69 1.08
CA HIS A 652 10.92 8.37 0.78
C HIS A 652 11.18 9.62 -0.08
N LEU A 653 10.13 10.24 -0.56
CA LEU A 653 10.20 11.47 -1.37
C LEU A 653 10.96 12.60 -0.66
N TRP A 654 10.84 12.73 0.67
CA TRP A 654 11.66 13.68 1.45
C TRP A 654 13.14 13.29 1.50
N ASP A 655 13.50 12.01 1.45
CA ASP A 655 14.88 11.56 1.46
C ASP A 655 15.59 11.90 0.14
N VAL A 656 14.90 11.71 -0.98
CA VAL A 656 15.43 12.11 -2.29
C VAL A 656 15.43 13.64 -2.44
N ALA A 657 14.49 14.35 -1.81
CA ALA A 657 14.51 15.81 -1.73
C ALA A 657 15.75 16.32 -1.00
N VAL A 658 16.07 15.77 0.18
CA VAL A 658 17.30 16.12 0.93
C VAL A 658 18.54 15.84 0.11
N LYS A 659 18.64 14.68 -0.55
CA LYS A 659 19.77 14.33 -1.45
C LYS A 659 19.92 15.32 -2.60
N ALA A 660 18.83 15.89 -3.09
CA ALA A 660 18.82 16.89 -4.16
C ALA A 660 19.03 18.34 -3.66
N GLY A 661 19.02 18.58 -2.35
CA GLY A 661 19.09 19.90 -1.74
C GLY A 661 17.77 20.69 -1.84
N VAL A 662 16.66 20.00 -1.98
CA VAL A 662 15.29 20.55 -1.96
C VAL A 662 14.83 20.67 -0.52
N SER A 663 14.40 21.87 -0.12
CA SER A 663 13.86 22.13 1.23
C SER A 663 12.44 21.59 1.34
N PHE A 664 12.08 21.04 2.49
CA PHE A 664 10.73 20.56 2.73
C PHE A 664 10.27 20.80 4.18
N LYS A 665 8.96 20.71 4.39
CA LYS A 665 8.28 20.63 5.68
C LYS A 665 7.23 19.53 5.67
N ASN A 666 7.06 18.92 6.84
CA ASN A 666 6.10 17.88 7.10
C ASN A 666 5.04 18.35 8.10
N PHE A 667 3.78 18.15 7.77
CA PHE A 667 2.61 18.41 8.57
C PHE A 667 1.76 17.14 8.67
N GLY A 668 2.11 16.24 9.58
CA GLY A 668 1.32 15.08 9.96
C GLY A 668 1.82 13.73 9.46
N GLU A 669 2.58 13.66 8.37
CA GLU A 669 3.07 12.41 7.80
C GLU A 669 4.10 11.71 8.69
N TYR A 670 3.98 10.36 8.81
CA TYR A 670 4.92 9.49 9.54
C TYR A 670 5.19 9.97 10.96
N ILE A 671 4.13 10.25 11.69
CA ILE A 671 4.14 10.60 13.11
C ILE A 671 3.81 9.35 13.93
N GLU A 672 4.64 9.00 14.88
CA GLU A 672 4.44 7.80 15.69
C GLU A 672 3.31 7.97 16.72
N TYR A 673 3.16 9.14 17.31
CA TYR A 673 2.03 9.41 18.18
C TYR A 673 1.87 10.92 18.51
N ASN A 674 0.65 11.28 18.97
CA ASN A 674 0.37 12.58 19.56
C ASN A 674 0.49 12.53 21.08
N SER A 675 0.99 13.59 21.69
CA SER A 675 0.83 13.85 23.12
C SER A 675 0.15 15.19 23.34
N PHE A 676 -0.53 15.32 24.47
CA PHE A 676 -1.33 16.51 24.77
C PHE A 676 -0.83 17.18 26.05
N LEU A 677 -0.78 18.52 26.03
CA LEU A 677 -0.57 19.34 27.21
C LEU A 677 -1.43 20.59 27.11
N THR A 678 -2.53 20.61 27.84
CA THR A 678 -3.42 21.77 27.87
C THR A 678 -2.79 22.91 28.65
N PRO A 679 -3.25 24.17 28.47
CA PRO A 679 -2.80 25.34 29.27
C PRO A 679 -2.94 25.18 30.79
N THR A 680 -3.87 24.34 31.21
CA THR A 680 -4.10 24.00 32.61
C THR A 680 -3.17 22.91 33.15
N GLY A 681 -2.29 22.35 32.28
CA GLY A 681 -1.35 21.31 32.66
C GLY A 681 -1.95 19.89 32.62
N SER A 682 -3.14 19.71 32.04
CA SER A 682 -3.71 18.38 31.80
C SER A 682 -3.02 17.72 30.60
N THR A 683 -2.73 16.43 30.71
CA THR A 683 -2.25 15.57 29.62
C THR A 683 -3.38 14.75 28.98
N THR A 684 -4.61 14.98 29.41
CA THR A 684 -5.78 14.36 28.78
C THR A 684 -6.08 15.09 27.49
N GLU A 685 -6.30 14.34 26.43
CA GLU A 685 -6.73 14.86 25.14
C GLU A 685 -8.00 15.71 25.29
N PRO A 686 -8.05 16.92 24.69
CA PRO A 686 -9.29 17.69 24.61
C PRO A 686 -10.34 16.96 23.75
N LEU A 687 -11.61 17.23 24.02
CA LEU A 687 -12.68 16.69 23.20
C LEU A 687 -12.74 17.40 21.83
N TRP A 688 -13.27 16.74 20.82
CA TRP A 688 -13.47 17.32 19.48
C TRP A 688 -14.18 18.69 19.57
N ILE A 689 -15.19 18.81 20.43
CA ILE A 689 -15.93 20.05 20.62
C ILE A 689 -15.09 21.17 21.22
N ASP A 690 -14.06 20.84 22.02
CA ASP A 690 -13.13 21.83 22.58
C ASP A 690 -12.23 22.39 21.47
N PHE A 691 -11.66 21.53 20.61
CA PHE A 691 -10.90 21.95 19.44
C PHE A 691 -11.76 22.79 18.48
N TYR A 692 -12.97 22.35 18.19
CA TYR A 692 -13.88 23.08 17.31
C TYR A 692 -14.21 24.48 17.82
N ASN A 693 -14.53 24.60 19.11
CA ASN A 693 -14.82 25.89 19.73
C ASN A 693 -13.60 26.83 19.74
N ASP A 694 -12.41 26.28 19.92
CA ASP A 694 -11.17 27.03 19.88
C ASP A 694 -10.86 27.58 18.50
N VAL A 695 -11.05 26.77 17.46
CA VAL A 695 -10.99 27.19 16.04
C VAL A 695 -11.94 28.36 15.78
N GLN A 696 -13.21 28.22 16.17
CA GLN A 696 -14.21 29.26 15.97
C GLN A 696 -13.85 30.59 16.67
N ALA A 697 -13.26 30.50 17.86
CA ALA A 697 -12.81 31.69 18.60
C ALA A 697 -11.58 32.34 17.94
N TYR A 698 -10.60 31.53 17.53
CA TYR A 698 -9.38 31.99 16.87
C TYR A 698 -9.68 32.71 15.56
N GLU A 699 -10.52 32.12 14.72
CA GLU A 699 -10.96 32.72 13.46
C GLU A 699 -11.70 34.07 13.64
N CYS A 700 -12.28 34.29 14.83
CA CYS A 700 -12.92 35.55 15.19
C CYS A 700 -11.97 36.58 15.81
N GLY A 701 -10.68 36.28 15.87
CA GLY A 701 -9.66 37.15 16.45
C GLY A 701 -9.57 37.08 17.98
N ALA A 702 -10.17 36.07 18.62
CA ALA A 702 -9.93 35.79 20.03
C ALA A 702 -8.59 35.08 20.22
N GLU A 703 -7.99 35.17 21.41
CA GLU A 703 -6.84 34.32 21.71
C GLU A 703 -7.28 32.86 21.81
N SER A 704 -6.64 31.98 21.03
CA SER A 704 -6.83 30.55 21.12
C SER A 704 -6.31 30.02 22.46
N GLN A 705 -7.08 29.13 23.08
CA GLN A 705 -6.67 28.44 24.30
C GLN A 705 -5.77 27.24 24.01
N LEU A 706 -5.83 26.68 22.81
CA LEU A 706 -5.11 25.48 22.42
C LEU A 706 -3.84 25.79 21.62
N TYR A 707 -3.89 26.73 20.65
CA TYR A 707 -2.75 27.04 19.78
C TYR A 707 -1.56 27.69 20.47
N ASN A 708 -1.79 28.54 21.47
CA ASN A 708 -0.72 29.27 22.12
C ASN A 708 0.17 28.43 23.03
N PHE A 709 -0.19 27.19 23.28
CA PHE A 709 0.45 26.34 24.28
C PHE A 709 0.96 25.00 23.74
N ASN A 710 1.06 24.84 22.43
CA ASN A 710 1.49 23.56 21.84
C ASN A 710 0.74 22.39 22.49
N THR A 711 -0.59 22.46 22.49
CA THR A 711 -1.44 21.45 23.12
C THR A 711 -1.20 20.06 22.53
N VAL A 712 -0.90 19.99 21.22
CA VAL A 712 -0.50 18.77 20.51
C VAL A 712 1.01 18.79 20.35
N ALA A 713 1.66 17.67 20.64
CA ALA A 713 3.05 17.45 20.27
C ALA A 713 3.16 16.15 19.47
N SER A 714 3.61 16.28 18.22
CA SER A 714 3.80 15.23 17.26
C SER A 714 5.28 14.94 17.06
N HIS A 715 5.64 13.67 16.94
CA HIS A 715 7.02 13.24 16.78
C HIS A 715 7.16 12.19 15.70
N SER A 716 8.07 12.42 14.77
CA SER A 716 8.47 11.41 13.79
C SER A 716 9.80 10.76 14.18
N PRO A 717 9.89 9.43 14.16
CA PRO A 717 11.15 8.73 14.43
C PRO A 717 12.11 8.73 13.24
N LEU A 718 11.64 9.12 12.04
CA LEU A 718 12.45 9.10 10.84
C LEU A 718 13.44 10.25 10.79
N PRO A 719 14.74 10.00 10.51
CA PRO A 719 15.82 10.97 10.67
C PRO A 719 15.60 12.30 9.92
N ASN A 720 15.16 12.26 8.67
CA ASN A 720 14.94 13.47 7.89
C ASN A 720 13.67 14.22 8.29
N LEU A 721 12.70 13.56 8.95
CA LEU A 721 11.49 14.20 9.45
C LEU A 721 11.68 14.85 10.83
N ILE A 722 12.60 14.37 11.67
CA ILE A 722 12.81 14.87 13.05
C ILE A 722 12.88 16.40 13.09
N ASN A 723 13.64 17.02 12.19
CA ASN A 723 13.85 18.46 12.16
C ASN A 723 12.98 19.23 11.15
N ASN A 724 12.19 18.52 10.36
CA ASN A 724 11.36 19.10 9.29
C ASN A 724 9.87 18.92 9.55
N THR A 725 9.49 18.24 10.63
CA THR A 725 8.10 18.09 11.06
C THR A 725 7.70 19.28 11.94
N VAL A 726 6.52 19.84 11.67
CA VAL A 726 5.88 20.86 12.50
C VAL A 726 5.26 20.17 13.71
N GLN A 727 5.91 20.27 14.84
CA GLN A 727 5.64 19.45 16.02
C GLN A 727 4.28 19.66 16.68
N ASN A 728 3.61 20.78 16.46
CA ASN A 728 2.26 21.03 16.97
C ASN A 728 1.15 20.75 15.93
N TYR A 729 1.50 20.18 14.80
CA TYR A 729 0.52 19.68 13.81
C TYR A 729 0.19 18.23 14.13
N PRO A 730 -1.09 17.88 14.36
CA PRO A 730 -1.46 16.52 14.76
C PRO A 730 -1.33 15.52 13.61
N GLN A 731 -1.00 14.30 13.95
CA GLN A 731 -1.15 13.12 13.07
C GLN A 731 -2.63 12.78 12.87
N PHE A 732 -2.89 11.58 12.30
CA PHE A 732 -4.22 11.00 12.27
C PHE A 732 -4.85 11.01 13.66
N ASP A 733 -5.99 11.67 13.77
CA ASP A 733 -6.78 11.73 14.99
C ASP A 733 -8.17 12.26 14.65
N LEU A 734 -9.17 11.39 14.73
CA LEU A 734 -10.56 11.74 14.46
C LEU A 734 -11.21 12.57 15.57
N GLY A 735 -10.51 12.72 16.69
CA GLY A 735 -10.84 13.66 17.77
C GLY A 735 -10.47 15.11 17.48
N ILE A 736 -9.76 15.38 16.37
CA ILE A 736 -9.26 16.72 16.03
C ILE A 736 -9.79 17.15 14.65
N PRO A 737 -10.57 18.25 14.54
CA PRO A 737 -11.10 18.72 13.26
C PRO A 737 -9.98 19.23 12.33
N ASP A 738 -10.16 19.09 11.01
CA ASP A 738 -9.19 19.55 10.01
C ASP A 738 -9.08 21.08 9.95
N GLN A 739 -10.11 21.79 10.43
CA GLN A 739 -9.99 23.23 10.60
C GLN A 739 -8.89 23.61 11.60
N PHE A 740 -8.68 22.79 12.65
CA PHE A 740 -7.58 22.98 13.61
C PHE A 740 -6.22 22.75 12.92
N ARG A 741 -6.11 21.70 12.08
CA ARG A 741 -4.92 21.41 11.27
C ARG A 741 -4.60 22.56 10.32
N PHE A 742 -5.61 23.06 9.62
CA PHE A 742 -5.44 24.21 8.73
C PHE A 742 -4.92 25.44 9.46
N ASP A 743 -5.48 25.78 10.61
CA ASP A 743 -5.07 26.99 11.34
C ASP A 743 -3.61 26.92 11.81
N ILE A 744 -3.15 25.75 12.25
CA ILE A 744 -1.73 25.55 12.60
C ILE A 744 -0.85 25.72 11.38
N TRP A 745 -1.18 25.04 10.29
CA TRP A 745 -0.43 25.15 9.03
C TRP A 745 -0.40 26.59 8.55
N ASN A 746 -1.53 27.29 8.55
CA ASN A 746 -1.60 28.67 8.05
C ASN A 746 -0.75 29.64 8.89
N GLN A 747 -0.66 29.46 10.22
CA GLN A 747 0.26 30.26 11.04
C GLN A 747 1.72 30.07 10.58
N VAL A 748 2.14 28.83 10.34
CA VAL A 748 3.49 28.51 9.86
C VAL A 748 3.69 29.06 8.46
N PHE A 749 2.74 28.85 7.56
CA PHE A 749 2.78 29.32 6.18
C PHE A 749 2.89 30.85 6.08
N GLN A 750 2.07 31.61 6.85
CA GLN A 750 2.13 33.08 6.89
C GLN A 750 3.47 33.57 7.45
N ASN A 751 4.01 32.89 8.47
CA ASN A 751 5.33 33.20 8.99
C ASN A 751 6.43 32.96 7.95
N ASP A 752 6.37 31.86 7.21
CA ASP A 752 7.32 31.53 6.15
C ASP A 752 7.22 32.51 4.97
N LEU A 753 6.02 32.91 4.57
CA LEU A 753 5.82 33.96 3.57
C LEU A 753 6.47 35.28 3.97
N ASN A 754 6.25 35.71 5.22
CA ASN A 754 6.83 36.96 5.75
C ASN A 754 8.35 36.90 5.80
N ASN A 755 8.94 35.73 6.03
CA ASN A 755 10.38 35.52 6.07
C ASN A 755 10.99 35.08 4.73
N SER A 756 10.18 34.92 3.68
CA SER A 756 10.60 34.36 2.38
C SER A 756 11.30 32.99 2.53
N SER A 757 10.78 32.15 3.40
CA SER A 757 11.31 30.84 3.79
C SER A 757 10.36 29.69 3.49
N VAL A 758 9.30 29.90 2.69
CA VAL A 758 8.42 28.81 2.27
C VAL A 758 9.26 27.74 1.57
N PRO A 759 9.19 26.48 2.01
CA PRO A 759 10.00 25.41 1.43
C PRO A 759 9.56 25.08 -0.01
N GLN A 760 10.37 24.28 -0.69
CA GLN A 760 10.07 23.85 -2.05
C GLN A 760 9.05 22.69 -2.09
N LEU A 761 8.90 21.96 -0.99
CA LEU A 761 7.99 20.83 -0.86
C LEU A 761 7.33 20.86 0.53
N GLU A 762 6.02 20.71 0.58
CA GLU A 762 5.26 20.54 1.83
C GLU A 762 4.33 19.34 1.72
N PHE A 763 4.27 18.53 2.78
CA PHE A 763 3.31 17.44 2.95
C PHE A 763 2.32 17.85 4.03
N MET A 764 1.03 17.73 3.74
CA MET A 764 -0.04 18.10 4.66
C MET A 764 -1.08 16.99 4.72
N TRP A 765 -1.27 16.40 5.88
CA TRP A 765 -2.24 15.33 6.10
C TRP A 765 -3.50 15.89 6.76
N ILE A 766 -4.66 15.67 6.15
CA ILE A 766 -5.99 16.03 6.65
C ILE A 766 -6.88 14.79 6.65
N SER A 767 -7.42 14.40 7.81
CA SER A 767 -7.96 13.05 8.03
C SER A 767 -9.45 12.98 8.38
N SER A 768 -10.17 14.11 8.45
CA SER A 768 -11.59 14.07 8.86
C SER A 768 -12.50 13.30 7.91
N ASP A 769 -12.12 13.17 6.63
CA ASP A 769 -12.90 12.41 5.64
C ASP A 769 -12.86 10.89 5.85
N HIS A 770 -11.91 10.36 6.63
CA HIS A 770 -11.98 8.98 7.11
C HIS A 770 -13.30 8.67 7.82
N THR A 771 -13.88 9.65 8.51
CA THR A 771 -15.11 9.53 9.29
C THR A 771 -14.94 8.66 10.56
N GLY A 772 -16.03 8.41 11.30
CA GLY A 772 -15.93 7.61 12.53
C GLY A 772 -15.78 8.41 13.82
N GLY A 773 -15.45 9.68 13.72
CA GLY A 773 -15.31 10.57 14.88
C GLY A 773 -16.62 11.06 15.50
N PRO A 774 -16.54 12.03 16.42
CA PRO A 774 -17.72 12.57 17.14
C PRO A 774 -18.78 13.24 16.27
N PRO A 775 -18.48 14.01 15.19
CA PRO A 775 -19.51 14.49 14.26
C PRO A 775 -20.12 13.34 13.46
N THR A 776 -21.19 13.64 12.72
CA THR A 776 -21.68 12.71 11.70
C THR A 776 -20.67 12.58 10.57
N ALA A 777 -20.72 11.46 9.84
CA ALA A 777 -19.84 11.22 8.68
C ALA A 777 -19.89 12.38 7.67
N GLN A 778 -21.09 12.91 7.38
CA GLN A 778 -21.25 14.09 6.49
C GLN A 778 -20.59 15.35 7.05
N ALA A 779 -20.64 15.56 8.36
CA ALA A 779 -20.04 16.75 8.96
C ALA A 779 -18.51 16.63 9.01
N MET A 780 -17.97 15.45 9.20
CA MET A 780 -16.53 15.18 9.11
C MET A 780 -16.02 15.37 7.67
N GLN A 781 -16.76 14.86 6.69
CA GLN A 781 -16.44 15.06 5.28
C GLN A 781 -16.51 16.55 4.89
N ALA A 782 -17.50 17.29 5.41
CA ALA A 782 -17.62 18.71 5.20
C ALA A 782 -16.50 19.52 5.88
N ASP A 783 -15.98 19.04 7.00
CA ASP A 783 -14.81 19.62 7.70
C ASP A 783 -13.56 19.48 6.84
N ASN A 784 -13.30 18.28 6.31
CA ASN A 784 -12.19 18.02 5.40
C ASN A 784 -12.30 18.86 4.10
N ASP A 785 -13.46 18.87 3.42
CA ASP A 785 -13.66 19.65 2.20
C ASP A 785 -13.46 21.16 2.41
N LEU A 786 -13.93 21.70 3.55
CA LEU A 786 -13.71 23.11 3.89
C LEU A 786 -12.22 23.39 4.18
N ALA A 787 -11.52 22.50 4.88
CA ALA A 787 -10.09 22.62 5.12
C ALA A 787 -9.32 22.61 3.80
N LEU A 788 -9.59 21.65 2.92
CA LEU A 788 -9.03 21.59 1.56
C LEU A 788 -9.21 22.92 0.83
N GLY A 789 -10.43 23.44 0.81
CA GLY A 789 -10.71 24.73 0.20
C GLY A 789 -9.90 25.88 0.79
N ARG A 790 -9.74 25.91 2.11
CA ARG A 790 -8.96 26.95 2.83
C ARG A 790 -7.46 26.87 2.52
N TYR A 791 -6.88 25.67 2.42
CA TYR A 791 -5.49 25.50 2.01
C TYR A 791 -5.24 26.09 0.62
N ILE A 792 -6.07 25.76 -0.34
CA ILE A 792 -5.95 26.26 -1.72
C ILE A 792 -6.17 27.77 -1.78
N ASP A 793 -7.16 28.29 -1.05
CA ASP A 793 -7.42 29.74 -0.93
C ASP A 793 -6.17 30.47 -0.43
N ALA A 794 -5.60 30.05 0.71
CA ALA A 794 -4.43 30.67 1.30
C ALA A 794 -3.20 30.63 0.38
N ILE A 795 -2.94 29.50 -0.29
CA ILE A 795 -1.82 29.35 -1.21
C ILE A 795 -2.04 30.23 -2.46
N SER A 796 -3.24 30.21 -3.03
CA SER A 796 -3.54 30.94 -4.28
C SER A 796 -3.57 32.46 -4.10
N HIS A 797 -3.87 32.95 -2.90
CA HIS A 797 -3.79 34.39 -2.57
C HIS A 797 -2.38 34.84 -2.12
N SER A 798 -1.43 33.93 -2.02
CA SER A 798 -0.08 34.25 -1.57
C SER A 798 0.81 34.82 -2.69
N SER A 799 1.93 35.43 -2.27
CA SER A 799 2.93 35.98 -3.21
C SER A 799 3.68 34.92 -4.04
N ILE A 800 3.61 33.64 -3.65
CA ILE A 800 4.28 32.52 -4.33
C ILE A 800 3.36 31.79 -5.32
N TRP A 801 2.06 32.15 -5.40
CA TRP A 801 1.09 31.46 -6.24
C TRP A 801 1.56 31.25 -7.68
N SER A 802 2.17 32.29 -8.27
CA SER A 802 2.67 32.25 -9.65
C SER A 802 3.79 31.23 -9.91
N SER A 803 4.24 30.51 -8.88
CA SER A 803 5.27 29.48 -8.98
C SER A 803 4.93 28.25 -8.13
N SER A 804 3.63 28.03 -7.86
CA SER A 804 3.15 26.94 -7.00
C SER A 804 2.35 25.90 -7.77
N ALA A 805 2.39 24.65 -7.29
CA ALA A 805 1.44 23.60 -7.65
C ALA A 805 1.03 22.85 -6.39
N ILE A 806 -0.23 22.42 -6.36
CA ILE A 806 -0.84 21.66 -5.26
C ILE A 806 -1.33 20.34 -5.86
N PHE A 807 -0.86 19.23 -5.31
CA PHE A 807 -1.30 17.87 -5.61
C PHE A 807 -2.15 17.39 -4.45
N ILE A 808 -3.30 16.82 -4.74
CA ILE A 808 -4.29 16.40 -3.75
C ILE A 808 -4.74 15.00 -4.10
N GLU A 809 -4.59 14.08 -3.16
CA GLU A 809 -4.89 12.66 -3.35
C GLU A 809 -5.36 12.06 -2.04
N GLU A 810 -6.15 10.97 -2.14
CA GLU A 810 -6.47 10.10 -1.01
C GLU A 810 -5.30 9.15 -0.79
N ASP A 811 -5.13 8.63 0.41
CA ASP A 811 -4.15 7.57 0.70
C ASP A 811 -4.66 6.21 0.20
N ASP A 812 -5.93 5.90 0.46
CA ASP A 812 -6.65 4.74 -0.09
C ASP A 812 -8.14 5.04 -0.24
N ALA A 813 -8.88 4.13 -0.82
CA ALA A 813 -10.33 4.24 -0.97
C ALA A 813 -11.14 3.41 0.05
N GLN A 814 -10.49 2.76 0.99
CA GLN A 814 -11.03 2.01 2.15
C GLN A 814 -12.29 1.18 1.84
N THR A 815 -12.21 0.30 0.83
CA THR A 815 -13.36 -0.52 0.42
C THR A 815 -14.63 0.26 0.05
N GLY A 816 -14.48 1.54 -0.29
CA GLY A 816 -15.59 2.41 -0.67
C GLY A 816 -16.29 1.95 -1.96
N VAL A 817 -17.55 2.32 -2.11
CA VAL A 817 -18.34 1.96 -3.30
C VAL A 817 -17.94 2.81 -4.50
N ASP A 818 -17.68 2.16 -5.63
CA ASP A 818 -17.42 2.82 -6.91
C ASP A 818 -17.93 1.95 -8.07
N HIS A 819 -18.40 2.55 -9.17
CA HIS A 819 -18.97 1.77 -10.27
C HIS A 819 -17.93 1.24 -11.26
N VAL A 820 -16.66 1.67 -11.15
CA VAL A 820 -15.54 1.23 -11.99
C VAL A 820 -14.67 0.24 -11.22
N ASP A 821 -14.08 0.68 -10.11
CA ASP A 821 -13.25 -0.14 -9.23
C ASP A 821 -13.13 0.55 -7.87
N GLY A 822 -13.04 -0.23 -6.79
CA GLY A 822 -12.94 0.31 -5.42
C GLY A 822 -11.64 1.07 -5.12
N HIS A 823 -10.64 0.98 -5.99
CA HIS A 823 -9.41 1.79 -5.88
C HIS A 823 -9.50 3.13 -6.61
N ARG A 824 -10.60 3.41 -7.33
CA ARG A 824 -10.74 4.67 -8.01
C ARG A 824 -11.09 5.79 -7.03
N SER A 825 -10.23 6.81 -6.93
CA SER A 825 -10.34 7.88 -5.95
C SER A 825 -10.33 9.28 -6.58
N PRO A 826 -10.74 10.33 -5.87
CA PRO A 826 -10.65 11.69 -6.37
C PRO A 826 -9.22 12.23 -6.25
N GLY A 827 -8.59 12.56 -7.38
CA GLY A 827 -7.32 13.25 -7.45
C GLY A 827 -7.48 14.67 -8.04
N TYR A 828 -6.70 15.62 -7.54
CA TYR A 828 -6.74 16.99 -8.07
C TYR A 828 -5.34 17.57 -8.23
N VAL A 829 -5.14 18.36 -9.31
CA VAL A 829 -3.89 19.12 -9.52
C VAL A 829 -4.26 20.58 -9.74
N VAL A 830 -3.78 21.44 -8.85
CA VAL A 830 -4.16 22.86 -8.80
C VAL A 830 -2.92 23.74 -8.98
N SER A 831 -2.87 24.53 -10.06
CA SER A 831 -1.73 25.41 -10.36
C SER A 831 -2.13 26.44 -11.41
N PRO A 832 -1.49 27.62 -11.47
CA PRO A 832 -1.60 28.48 -12.63
C PRO A 832 -1.16 27.85 -13.95
N TYR A 833 -0.37 26.79 -13.87
CA TYR A 833 0.16 26.08 -15.03
C TYR A 833 -0.63 24.83 -15.43
N VAL A 834 -1.70 24.53 -14.71
CA VAL A 834 -2.67 23.49 -15.09
C VAL A 834 -3.74 24.11 -15.98
N TYR A 835 -4.24 23.35 -16.96
CA TYR A 835 -5.39 23.78 -17.76
C TYR A 835 -6.54 24.20 -16.87
N GLN A 836 -7.26 25.26 -17.25
CA GLN A 836 -8.38 25.79 -16.45
C GLN A 836 -9.52 26.28 -17.33
N GLU A 837 -10.73 25.88 -16.98
CA GLU A 837 -11.96 26.56 -17.40
C GLU A 837 -12.30 27.64 -16.36
N VAL A 838 -11.99 28.89 -16.65
CA VAL A 838 -12.05 29.95 -15.65
C VAL A 838 -12.73 31.21 -16.20
N ASN A 839 -13.73 31.69 -15.46
CA ASN A 839 -14.42 32.93 -15.69
C ASN A 839 -13.50 34.15 -15.41
N PRO A 840 -13.85 35.35 -15.93
CA PRO A 840 -13.05 36.55 -15.67
C PRO A 840 -12.92 36.94 -14.20
N ASP A 841 -13.79 36.48 -13.33
CA ASP A 841 -13.75 36.70 -11.87
C ASP A 841 -12.99 35.64 -11.09
N GLY A 842 -12.44 34.59 -11.77
CA GLY A 842 -11.68 33.53 -11.15
C GLY A 842 -12.50 32.31 -10.75
N THR A 843 -13.82 32.33 -10.92
CA THR A 843 -14.66 31.13 -10.68
C THR A 843 -14.54 30.13 -11.83
N GLY A 844 -14.88 28.85 -11.57
CA GLY A 844 -14.94 27.81 -12.60
C GLY A 844 -15.98 28.16 -13.68
N ALA A 845 -15.68 27.80 -14.93
CA ALA A 845 -16.54 28.07 -16.08
C ALA A 845 -17.19 26.79 -16.65
N GLY A 846 -16.76 25.64 -16.19
CA GLY A 846 -17.28 24.35 -16.62
C GLY A 846 -16.32 23.21 -16.26
N VAL A 847 -16.76 21.98 -16.48
CA VAL A 847 -15.97 20.77 -16.22
C VAL A 847 -15.22 20.37 -17.49
N THR A 848 -13.93 20.16 -17.37
CA THR A 848 -13.09 19.52 -18.41
C THR A 848 -12.63 18.17 -17.88
N GLU A 849 -13.05 17.11 -18.54
CA GLU A 849 -12.71 15.73 -18.17
C GLU A 849 -11.32 15.36 -18.71
N ASP A 850 -10.49 14.75 -17.88
CA ASP A 850 -9.27 14.07 -18.27
C ASP A 850 -9.36 12.60 -17.85
N SER A 851 -9.62 11.72 -18.81
CA SER A 851 -9.79 10.28 -18.62
C SER A 851 -8.50 9.48 -18.85
N HIS A 852 -7.34 10.12 -18.85
CA HIS A 852 -6.08 9.37 -18.85
C HIS A 852 -5.93 8.58 -17.56
N PHE A 853 -5.32 7.40 -17.67
CA PHE A 853 -5.05 6.57 -16.52
C PHE A 853 -3.93 7.19 -15.68
N TYR A 854 -4.24 7.53 -14.45
CA TYR A 854 -3.28 8.02 -13.48
C TYR A 854 -3.41 7.27 -12.16
N THR A 855 -2.32 7.30 -11.41
CA THR A 855 -2.26 6.80 -10.03
C THR A 855 -1.51 7.80 -9.14
N GLN A 856 -1.51 7.59 -7.85
CA GLN A 856 -0.65 8.30 -6.89
C GLN A 856 0.81 8.38 -7.38
N VAL A 857 1.32 7.29 -8.00
CA VAL A 857 2.69 7.24 -8.52
C VAL A 857 2.94 8.24 -9.66
N ASN A 858 1.91 8.54 -10.48
CA ASN A 858 2.02 9.59 -11.50
C ASN A 858 2.12 10.98 -10.87
N MET A 859 1.43 11.24 -9.75
CA MET A 859 1.59 12.49 -8.99
C MET A 859 3.00 12.59 -8.41
N THR A 860 3.47 11.56 -7.70
CA THR A 860 4.85 11.49 -7.17
C THR A 860 5.88 11.70 -8.28
N ARG A 861 5.73 11.04 -9.44
CA ARG A 861 6.60 11.21 -10.60
C ARG A 861 6.59 12.63 -11.15
N THR A 862 5.44 13.28 -11.16
CA THR A 862 5.31 14.68 -11.61
C THR A 862 6.01 15.63 -10.64
N ILE A 863 5.88 15.41 -9.34
CA ILE A 863 6.58 16.18 -8.28
C ILE A 863 8.10 16.04 -8.43
N GLU A 864 8.58 14.82 -8.62
CA GLU A 864 10.00 14.56 -8.88
C GLU A 864 10.52 15.31 -10.10
N GLN A 865 9.75 15.29 -11.18
CA GLN A 865 10.13 15.95 -12.42
C GLN A 865 10.18 17.49 -12.25
N ILE A 866 9.23 18.09 -11.52
CA ILE A 866 9.19 19.51 -11.18
C ILE A 866 10.39 19.92 -10.35
N LEU A 867 10.69 19.16 -9.29
CA LEU A 867 11.72 19.48 -8.31
C LEU A 867 13.12 18.97 -8.68
N GLY A 868 13.23 18.19 -9.77
CA GLY A 868 14.48 17.62 -10.25
C GLY A 868 14.98 16.46 -9.41
N LEU A 869 14.09 15.72 -8.75
CA LEU A 869 14.36 14.54 -7.94
C LEU A 869 14.58 13.32 -8.83
N LYS A 870 15.33 12.35 -8.33
CA LYS A 870 15.51 11.06 -9.02
C LYS A 870 14.42 10.08 -8.56
N PRO A 871 13.89 9.24 -9.48
CA PRO A 871 13.02 8.16 -9.10
C PRO A 871 13.64 7.23 -8.06
N MET A 872 12.79 6.70 -7.18
CA MET A 872 13.16 5.85 -6.05
C MET A 872 13.18 4.37 -6.41
N ASN A 873 12.26 3.93 -7.28
CA ASN A 873 12.09 2.52 -7.64
C ASN A 873 11.56 2.33 -9.07
N GLN A 874 11.12 1.13 -9.41
CA GLN A 874 10.62 0.84 -10.76
C GLN A 874 9.31 1.57 -11.09
N PHE A 875 8.43 1.80 -10.12
CA PHE A 875 7.10 2.34 -10.38
C PHE A 875 7.15 3.83 -10.76
N ASP A 876 7.78 4.66 -9.94
CA ASP A 876 7.96 6.09 -10.26
C ASP A 876 8.87 6.30 -11.48
N LEU A 877 9.81 5.36 -11.72
CA LEU A 877 10.68 5.39 -12.90
C LEU A 877 9.88 5.17 -14.19
N THR A 878 8.92 4.25 -14.19
CA THR A 878 8.12 3.90 -15.37
C THR A 878 6.87 4.76 -15.51
N ALA A 879 6.40 5.37 -14.42
CA ALA A 879 5.26 6.27 -14.46
C ALA A 879 5.54 7.52 -15.31
N SER A 880 4.56 7.92 -16.08
CA SER A 880 4.63 9.15 -16.87
C SER A 880 4.26 10.36 -16.00
N PRO A 881 5.06 11.44 -16.00
CA PRO A 881 4.61 12.71 -15.41
C PRO A 881 3.32 13.19 -16.10
N MET A 882 2.40 13.76 -15.36
CA MET A 882 1.05 14.18 -15.82
C MET A 882 1.11 15.41 -16.74
N THR A 883 1.93 15.34 -17.80
CA THR A 883 2.25 16.48 -18.69
C THR A 883 1.03 16.99 -19.47
N THR A 884 0.04 16.17 -19.72
CA THR A 884 -1.19 16.52 -20.42
C THR A 884 -2.01 17.57 -19.69
N LEU A 885 -1.88 17.64 -18.37
CA LEU A 885 -2.60 18.64 -17.55
C LEU A 885 -1.97 20.04 -17.62
N PHE A 886 -0.71 20.17 -18.07
CA PHE A 886 0.08 21.37 -17.84
C PHE A 886 0.28 22.22 -19.11
N VAL A 887 0.18 23.53 -18.92
CA VAL A 887 0.35 24.56 -19.95
C VAL A 887 1.58 25.42 -19.65
N ASN A 888 2.52 25.53 -20.61
CA ASN A 888 3.75 26.29 -20.42
C ASN A 888 3.59 27.82 -20.52
N ASN A 889 2.54 28.29 -21.17
CA ASN A 889 2.26 29.70 -21.38
C ASN A 889 0.79 30.00 -21.02
N PRO A 890 0.40 29.85 -19.75
CA PRO A 890 -0.98 30.06 -19.37
C PRO A 890 -1.44 31.51 -19.57
N PRO A 891 -2.70 31.73 -19.92
CA PRO A 891 -3.26 33.08 -20.00
C PRO A 891 -3.36 33.76 -18.62
N ALA A 892 -3.44 35.06 -18.58
CA ALA A 892 -3.39 35.84 -17.33
C ALA A 892 -4.49 35.50 -16.32
N ASN A 893 -5.65 35.03 -16.77
CA ASN A 893 -6.74 34.63 -15.89
C ASN A 893 -6.46 33.34 -15.14
N TYR A 894 -5.51 32.48 -15.57
CA TYR A 894 -5.09 31.28 -14.83
C TYR A 894 -4.36 31.62 -13.52
N PHE A 895 -3.80 32.84 -13.41
CA PHE A 895 -3.13 33.32 -12.19
C PHE A 895 -4.11 33.96 -11.18
N LEU A 896 -5.39 34.06 -11.51
CA LEU A 896 -6.38 34.53 -10.54
C LEU A 896 -6.43 33.56 -9.34
N PRO A 897 -6.51 34.10 -8.11
CA PRO A 897 -6.63 33.25 -6.94
C PRO A 897 -7.93 32.46 -6.96
N TRP A 898 -7.97 31.39 -6.21
CA TRP A 898 -9.16 30.60 -5.99
C TRP A 898 -9.70 30.90 -4.58
N THR A 899 -10.99 31.00 -4.43
CA THR A 899 -11.62 31.32 -3.15
C THR A 899 -12.46 30.13 -2.70
N HIS A 900 -12.26 29.68 -1.45
CA HIS A 900 -13.00 28.56 -0.89
C HIS A 900 -14.50 28.80 -0.83
N VAL A 901 -15.27 27.73 -0.95
CA VAL A 901 -16.73 27.73 -0.84
C VAL A 901 -17.10 27.38 0.60
N PRO A 902 -17.79 28.27 1.32
CA PRO A 902 -18.27 27.94 2.67
C PRO A 902 -19.24 26.76 2.66
N ASN A 903 -19.06 25.81 3.56
CA ASN A 903 -19.97 24.69 3.68
C ASN A 903 -21.31 25.13 4.32
N ALA A 904 -22.44 24.65 3.76
CA ALA A 904 -23.77 24.92 4.29
C ALA A 904 -24.12 24.00 5.48
N LEU A 905 -23.46 22.87 5.61
CA LEU A 905 -23.62 21.92 6.71
C LEU A 905 -22.87 22.42 7.94
N ALA A 906 -23.50 22.42 9.11
CA ALA A 906 -22.82 22.76 10.35
C ALA A 906 -21.83 21.62 10.72
N LEU A 907 -20.55 21.92 10.83
CA LEU A 907 -19.48 20.93 11.08
C LEU A 907 -19.66 20.18 12.41
N SER A 908 -20.33 20.78 13.40
CA SER A 908 -20.65 20.15 14.69
C SER A 908 -21.95 19.29 14.67
N THR A 909 -22.48 18.99 13.48
CA THR A 909 -23.71 18.20 13.38
C THR A 909 -23.51 16.80 13.98
N GLY A 910 -24.38 16.44 14.92
CA GLY A 910 -24.34 15.13 15.61
C GLY A 910 -23.42 15.07 16.82
N VAL A 911 -22.68 16.13 17.13
CA VAL A 911 -21.83 16.16 18.33
C VAL A 911 -22.66 16.28 19.59
N SER A 912 -22.52 15.32 20.50
CA SER A 912 -23.19 15.28 21.80
C SER A 912 -22.25 15.58 22.98
N GLN A 913 -20.99 15.81 22.72
CA GLN A 913 -19.97 16.12 23.73
C GLN A 913 -20.28 17.43 24.44
N THR A 914 -19.99 17.50 25.73
CA THR A 914 -20.07 18.74 26.49
C THR A 914 -18.69 19.35 26.56
N PRO A 915 -18.47 20.62 26.13
CA PRO A 915 -17.16 21.26 26.21
C PRO A 915 -16.59 21.23 27.63
N THR A 916 -15.32 20.90 27.75
CA THR A 916 -14.62 20.90 29.05
C THR A 916 -14.07 22.29 29.39
N GLN A 917 -13.91 23.17 28.39
CA GLN A 917 -13.40 24.50 28.53
C GLN A 917 -14.53 25.53 28.73
N THR A 918 -14.18 26.64 29.42
CA THR A 918 -15.10 27.73 29.62
C THR A 918 -15.52 28.32 28.27
N ALA A 919 -16.82 28.49 28.03
CA ALA A 919 -17.33 28.98 26.77
C ALA A 919 -16.60 30.27 26.31
N ILE A 920 -15.94 30.16 25.18
CA ILE A 920 -15.32 31.30 24.48
C ILE A 920 -16.45 32.16 23.92
N PRO A 921 -16.36 33.50 23.94
CA PRO A 921 -17.39 34.36 23.40
C PRO A 921 -17.64 34.00 21.93
N ALA A 922 -18.88 33.63 21.61
CA ALA A 922 -19.26 33.41 20.22
C ALA A 922 -18.98 34.66 19.37
N CYS A 923 -18.44 34.47 18.19
CA CYS A 923 -18.27 35.55 17.22
C CYS A 923 -19.56 36.31 17.03
N PRO A 924 -19.51 37.62 16.79
CA PRO A 924 -20.60 38.34 16.18
C PRO A 924 -20.90 37.64 14.82
N ALA A 925 -22.03 36.99 14.72
CA ALA A 925 -22.43 36.34 13.47
C ALA A 925 -22.19 37.30 12.30
N ALA A 926 -21.30 36.93 11.38
CA ALA A 926 -21.17 37.65 10.10
C ALA A 926 -22.54 37.74 9.48
N PRO A 927 -22.91 38.85 8.84
CA PRO A 927 -24.21 38.96 8.21
C PRO A 927 -24.29 37.94 7.08
N VAL A 928 -24.87 36.80 7.39
CA VAL A 928 -25.19 35.76 6.41
C VAL A 928 -26.00 36.45 5.33
N LYS A 929 -25.39 36.63 4.15
CA LYS A 929 -26.17 36.87 2.94
C LYS A 929 -27.16 35.72 2.89
N LYS A 930 -28.45 36.01 3.04
CA LYS A 930 -29.49 34.99 2.99
C LYS A 930 -29.34 34.19 1.70
N ALA A 931 -28.57 33.11 1.74
CA ALA A 931 -28.81 32.00 0.85
C ALA A 931 -30.26 31.61 1.11
N GLN A 932 -31.08 31.54 0.05
CA GLN A 932 -32.47 31.15 0.17
C GLN A 932 -32.49 29.80 0.91
N LEU A 933 -32.84 29.84 2.18
CA LEU A 933 -33.25 28.68 2.91
C LEU A 933 -34.37 28.02 2.11
N VAL A 934 -34.06 27.00 1.35
CA VAL A 934 -35.06 26.06 0.86
C VAL A 934 -35.76 25.59 2.12
N LYS A 935 -37.03 25.91 2.28
CA LYS A 935 -37.83 25.46 3.39
C LYS A 935 -37.64 23.94 3.46
N ALA A 936 -36.99 23.49 4.49
CA ALA A 936 -36.97 22.07 4.83
C ALA A 936 -38.43 21.63 4.88
N GLN A 937 -38.88 20.87 3.89
CA GLN A 937 -40.15 20.18 3.97
C GLN A 937 -40.04 19.33 5.23
N SER A 938 -41.02 19.44 6.12
CA SER A 938 -41.09 18.63 7.31
C SER A 938 -40.90 17.17 6.88
N ALA A 939 -39.76 16.56 7.27
CA ALA A 939 -39.48 15.19 6.96
C ALA A 939 -40.68 14.32 7.39
N PRO A 940 -41.11 13.34 6.59
CA PRO A 940 -42.13 12.39 6.99
C PRO A 940 -41.75 11.78 8.33
N ALA A 941 -42.73 11.54 9.21
CA ALA A 941 -42.47 10.92 10.51
C ALA A 941 -41.70 9.62 10.30
N GLU A 942 -40.51 9.52 10.89
CA GLU A 942 -39.61 8.37 10.76
C GLU A 942 -40.35 7.08 11.19
N SER A 943 -40.32 6.06 10.33
CA SER A 943 -40.97 4.78 10.64
C SER A 943 -40.29 4.07 11.82
N ASN A 944 -41.02 3.22 12.51
CA ASN A 944 -40.44 2.45 13.63
C ASN A 944 -39.29 1.53 13.15
N ALA A 945 -39.32 1.05 11.91
CA ALA A 945 -38.26 0.23 11.33
C ALA A 945 -36.97 1.08 11.13
N VAL A 946 -37.11 2.30 10.60
CA VAL A 946 -35.95 3.21 10.43
C VAL A 946 -35.38 3.61 11.79
N LYS A 947 -36.19 3.86 12.80
CA LYS A 947 -35.71 4.14 14.16
C LYS A 947 -34.94 2.98 14.76
N ALA A 948 -35.43 1.75 14.57
CA ALA A 948 -34.76 0.55 15.06
C ALA A 948 -33.41 0.32 14.34
N LEU A 949 -33.40 0.49 13.02
CA LEU A 949 -32.19 0.39 12.20
C LEU A 949 -31.15 1.43 12.65
N ARG A 950 -31.54 2.70 12.77
CA ARG A 950 -30.67 3.78 13.28
C ARG A 950 -30.09 3.44 14.66
N ALA A 951 -30.94 3.01 15.58
CA ALA A 951 -30.52 2.69 16.95
C ALA A 951 -29.50 1.53 16.96
N GLY A 952 -29.71 0.50 16.16
CA GLY A 952 -28.78 -0.62 16.02
C GLY A 952 -27.42 -0.18 15.46
N TRP A 953 -27.43 0.60 14.38
CA TRP A 953 -26.19 1.09 13.76
C TRP A 953 -25.45 2.12 14.63
N MET A 954 -26.15 3.00 15.36
CA MET A 954 -25.51 3.94 16.29
C MET A 954 -24.87 3.22 17.49
N GLN A 955 -25.47 2.12 17.96
CA GLN A 955 -24.82 1.26 18.93
C GLN A 955 -23.55 0.62 18.34
N LYS A 956 -23.64 0.07 17.14
CA LYS A 956 -22.50 -0.55 16.44
C LYS A 956 -21.38 0.46 16.18
N LYS A 957 -21.71 1.70 15.79
CA LYS A 957 -20.74 2.80 15.66
C LYS A 957 -19.93 2.99 16.94
N THR A 958 -20.61 3.03 18.08
CA THR A 958 -19.95 3.17 19.39
C THR A 958 -19.04 1.99 19.70
N GLU A 959 -19.43 0.77 19.32
CA GLU A 959 -18.61 -0.43 19.53
C GLU A 959 -17.39 -0.48 18.60
N VAL A 960 -17.55 -0.15 17.33
CA VAL A 960 -16.50 -0.20 16.30
C VAL A 960 -15.42 0.84 16.55
N PHE A 961 -15.80 2.07 16.91
CA PHE A 961 -14.86 3.18 17.12
C PHE A 961 -14.40 3.35 18.57
N ALA A 962 -14.79 2.45 19.50
CA ALA A 962 -14.37 2.55 20.90
C ALA A 962 -12.85 2.43 21.04
N GLY A 963 -12.17 3.53 21.32
CA GLY A 963 -10.72 3.60 21.52
C GLY A 963 -9.88 3.55 20.23
N LYS A 964 -10.50 3.68 19.07
CA LYS A 964 -9.85 3.54 17.75
C LYS A 964 -9.70 4.85 16.97
N GLN A 965 -9.79 5.98 17.64
CA GLN A 965 -9.76 7.31 17.01
C GLN A 965 -8.38 7.75 16.54
N HIS A 966 -7.32 7.06 16.97
CA HIS A 966 -5.93 7.49 16.84
C HIS A 966 -5.09 6.64 15.90
N THR A 967 -5.65 5.56 15.37
CA THR A 967 -4.94 4.65 14.47
C THR A 967 -5.81 4.38 13.25
N PRO A 968 -5.39 4.77 12.04
CA PRO A 968 -6.12 4.43 10.81
C PRO A 968 -6.21 2.91 10.67
N ASP A 969 -7.16 2.41 9.88
CA ASP A 969 -7.41 0.99 9.59
C ASP A 969 -7.66 0.09 10.82
N SER A 970 -7.85 0.67 11.99
CA SER A 970 -8.09 -0.13 13.22
C SER A 970 -9.53 -0.65 13.33
N GLU A 971 -10.43 -0.18 12.50
CA GLU A 971 -11.83 -0.58 12.43
C GLU A 971 -12.12 -1.42 11.18
N ASP A 972 -13.25 -2.12 11.22
CA ASP A 972 -13.78 -2.87 10.07
C ASP A 972 -14.32 -1.90 9.02
N SER A 973 -13.56 -1.69 7.95
CA SER A 973 -13.87 -0.74 6.88
C SER A 973 -15.21 -1.01 6.17
N ASP A 974 -15.62 -2.28 6.06
CA ASP A 974 -16.96 -2.63 5.53
C ASP A 974 -18.06 -2.05 6.41
N THR A 975 -17.92 -2.20 7.73
CA THR A 975 -18.87 -1.63 8.70
C THR A 975 -18.87 -0.10 8.63
N VAL A 976 -17.71 0.54 8.48
CA VAL A 976 -17.58 1.99 8.34
C VAL A 976 -18.32 2.48 7.10
N ASN A 977 -18.15 1.83 5.95
CA ASN A 977 -18.86 2.20 4.71
C ASN A 977 -20.38 2.06 4.82
N HIS A 978 -20.88 1.01 5.47
CA HIS A 978 -22.31 0.87 5.77
C HIS A 978 -22.82 2.01 6.67
N LEU A 979 -22.07 2.35 7.72
CA LEU A 979 -22.42 3.45 8.63
C LEU A 979 -22.45 4.79 7.87
N ASN A 980 -21.44 5.07 7.07
CA ASN A 980 -21.35 6.28 6.24
C ASN A 980 -22.56 6.40 5.31
N TRP A 981 -22.90 5.33 4.62
CA TRP A 981 -24.07 5.30 3.74
C TRP A 981 -25.36 5.58 4.48
N TYR A 982 -25.59 4.91 5.60
CA TYR A 982 -26.83 5.08 6.38
C TYR A 982 -26.90 6.45 7.03
N GLU A 983 -25.84 6.98 7.59
CA GLU A 983 -25.80 8.35 8.11
C GLU A 983 -26.08 9.38 7.01
N ALA A 984 -25.40 9.25 5.86
CA ALA A 984 -25.56 10.17 4.72
C ALA A 984 -26.97 10.12 4.12
N THR A 985 -27.59 8.95 4.07
CA THR A 985 -28.94 8.77 3.50
C THR A 985 -30.07 8.87 4.53
N GLY A 986 -29.77 9.22 5.79
CA GLY A 986 -30.76 9.32 6.86
C GLY A 986 -31.44 7.99 7.21
N PHE A 987 -30.79 6.86 6.95
CA PHE A 987 -31.29 5.49 7.17
C PHE A 987 -32.53 5.13 6.34
N ILE A 988 -32.80 5.85 5.25
CA ILE A 988 -33.97 5.60 4.40
C ILE A 988 -33.62 4.90 3.07
N ARG A 989 -32.34 4.88 2.68
CA ARG A 989 -31.87 4.17 1.50
C ARG A 989 -31.11 2.92 1.93
N PRO A 990 -31.42 1.73 1.36
CA PRO A 990 -30.62 0.55 1.62
C PRO A 990 -29.20 0.75 1.09
N TYR A 991 -28.21 0.14 1.75
CA TYR A 991 -26.84 0.10 1.25
C TYR A 991 -26.82 -0.60 -0.11
N PRO A 992 -26.13 -0.07 -1.13
CA PRO A 992 -26.18 -0.62 -2.49
C PRO A 992 -25.51 -1.98 -2.61
N GLY A 993 -24.72 -2.40 -1.63
CA GLY A 993 -23.88 -3.58 -1.65
C GLY A 993 -22.51 -3.28 -2.27
N GLU A 994 -21.60 -4.20 -2.09
CA GLU A 994 -20.22 -4.09 -2.57
C GLU A 994 -20.10 -4.23 -4.10
N LYS A 995 -21.14 -4.78 -4.74
CA LYS A 995 -21.17 -4.98 -6.19
C LYS A 995 -21.71 -3.77 -6.93
N THR A 996 -20.98 -2.70 -6.87
CA THR A 996 -21.34 -1.45 -7.57
C THR A 996 -20.68 -1.29 -8.94
N VAL A 997 -19.69 -2.13 -9.26
CA VAL A 997 -19.00 -2.12 -10.57
C VAL A 997 -19.98 -2.42 -11.71
N ARG A 998 -20.12 -1.49 -12.65
CA ARG A 998 -21.06 -1.53 -13.76
C ARG A 998 -20.43 -0.96 -15.04
N PRO A 999 -20.85 -1.43 -16.27
CA PRO A 999 -20.36 -0.87 -17.51
C PRO A 999 -20.77 0.61 -17.66
N ALA A 1000 -19.87 1.40 -18.19
CA ALA A 1000 -20.17 2.80 -18.56
C ALA A 1000 -21.39 2.94 -19.49
N THR A 1001 -21.73 1.90 -20.24
CA THR A 1001 -22.92 1.84 -21.10
C THR A 1001 -24.24 1.82 -20.33
N ASP A 1002 -24.24 1.48 -19.04
CA ASP A 1002 -25.46 1.46 -18.21
C ASP A 1002 -25.92 2.87 -17.82
N PHE A 1003 -25.03 3.85 -17.98
CA PHE A 1003 -25.30 5.25 -17.68
C PHE A 1003 -25.50 6.02 -18.98
N ASN A 1004 -26.56 6.12 -19.61
CA ASN A 1004 -26.96 6.87 -20.82
C ASN A 1004 -26.15 8.20 -21.04
N ARG A 1005 -24.82 8.12 -21.12
CA ARG A 1005 -23.94 9.28 -21.28
C ARG A 1005 -23.56 9.43 -22.75
N ALA A 1006 -23.80 10.65 -23.28
CA ALA A 1006 -23.12 11.05 -24.51
C ALA A 1006 -21.62 11.04 -24.23
N ALA A 1007 -20.85 10.37 -25.07
CA ALA A 1007 -19.38 10.46 -25.00
C ALA A 1007 -18.99 11.96 -24.98
N PRO A 1008 -18.15 12.40 -24.04
CA PRO A 1008 -17.70 13.77 -24.00
C PRO A 1008 -17.08 14.15 -25.35
N ALA A 1009 -17.30 15.38 -25.77
CA ALA A 1009 -16.60 15.88 -26.95
C ALA A 1009 -15.11 15.88 -26.62
N LYS A 1010 -14.31 15.15 -27.41
CA LYS A 1010 -12.84 15.19 -27.27
C LYS A 1010 -12.40 16.64 -27.38
N VAL A 1011 -11.87 17.17 -26.30
CA VAL A 1011 -11.14 18.44 -26.35
C VAL A 1011 -9.76 18.11 -26.89
N ASP A 1012 -9.47 18.58 -28.08
CA ASP A 1012 -8.15 18.45 -28.68
C ASP A 1012 -7.24 19.48 -28.00
N LEU A 1013 -6.37 19.03 -27.11
CA LEU A 1013 -5.44 19.88 -26.34
C LEU A 1013 -4.19 20.27 -27.14
N ASP A 1014 -4.13 19.96 -28.45
CA ASP A 1014 -2.96 20.22 -29.31
C ASP A 1014 -3.00 21.60 -30.02
N ASP A 1015 -4.00 22.48 -29.75
CA ASP A 1015 -4.03 23.85 -30.29
C ASP A 1015 -3.42 24.91 -29.37
#